data_006fc7a899e3e4eedf16d66732864391
#
_entry.id   006fc7a899e3e4eedf16d66732864391
#
_cell.length_a   1.000
_cell.length_b   1.000
_cell.length_c   1.000
_cell.angle_alpha   90.00
_cell.angle_beta   90.00
_cell.angle_gamma   90.00
#
_symmetry.space_group_name_H-M   'P 1'
#
loop_
_entity.id
_entity.type
_entity.pdbx_description
1 polymer ?
#
loop_
_entity_poly.entity_id
_entity_poly.type
_entity_poly.pdbx_seq_one_letter_code
_entity_poly.pdbx_strand_id
1 'polypeptide(L)'
;MSLALVSSMAVSAGNLEKAVDRSNLDTSVAPGENFYQYACGGWMKANPLDPQYARFGTFDQLAENSREQLKNLIMNLGDNHAKGSIEQKVNDLFKMGLDSVRLNREGNAPLKADIAKIQQLGRNGASAAIAWLHNGIANPFFESAVMADLKNSSVNLFYLCQGGLGLGDRDYYLENDANTVKVRNAYAKYVEQVLKLAGYKGGDAKKASASVMKIETELARVAMSREEQRDYSKQYNIYTVAQLKSDYPNIDWDAYFGGLGLNNVDKVCVMQPKSIAKVNELMKSLNDKELRDYLVFNYVSSAANYLSDDFVQADFDMFSKTLSGKKTMQPRWKRSLSVPNNLLGEAVGQLYVAKYFPPESKKKMQELVNNLRVALGEHIANLSWMSPKTKVNALVKLNSFTVKIGYPDKWRDYSAVSIDAANSYWDNVKGAKQFEAQFQYSQLGKPVDKDRWQMTPQTVNAYYDPSTNEICFPAAILQPPYFDPKADDASNYGAIGVVIGHEMTHGFDDQGRNFDQNGNMVDWWTADDAAKFQKLADRLGAQYSAVVVADTVHANGQFTMGENIADHGGLRVSYSAFKKTEQGKGNTPIDGFTPDQRFYLSYANVWAANITKEEILRRTKIDPHSLGVNRVNVAIRNLDSFFNAFGIKAGDKMYREPADRVIIW
;
A
#
# COMPACT_ATOMS: atom_id res chain seq x y z
N MET A 1 39.56 23.03 2.52
CA MET A 1 39.11 22.52 3.82
C MET A 1 38.00 23.45 4.32
N SER A 2 36.75 23.13 4.08
CA SER A 2 35.60 23.79 4.68
C SER A 2 34.72 22.67 5.22
N LEU A 3 34.77 22.52 6.56
CA LEU A 3 33.82 21.65 7.26
C LEU A 3 32.42 22.29 7.17
N ALA A 4 31.56 21.66 6.40
CA ALA A 4 30.14 21.91 6.50
C ALA A 4 29.64 21.20 7.77
N LEU A 5 29.28 21.97 8.79
CA LEU A 5 28.53 21.48 9.94
C LEU A 5 27.17 20.99 9.45
N VAL A 6 26.99 19.69 9.39
CA VAL A 6 25.69 19.05 9.37
C VAL A 6 25.12 19.24 10.77
N SER A 7 24.24 20.22 10.94
CA SER A 7 23.42 20.32 12.13
C SER A 7 22.50 19.10 12.16
N SER A 8 22.83 18.11 12.99
CA SER A 8 21.89 17.10 13.42
C SER A 8 20.76 17.85 14.13
N MET A 9 19.60 17.97 13.50
CA MET A 9 18.38 18.28 14.23
C MET A 9 18.14 17.11 15.18
N ALA A 10 18.71 17.23 16.39
CA ALA A 10 18.21 16.51 17.53
C ALA A 10 16.74 16.94 17.65
N VAL A 11 15.80 16.04 17.35
CA VAL A 11 14.42 16.17 17.79
C VAL A 11 14.54 16.32 19.31
N SER A 12 14.37 17.54 19.80
CA SER A 12 14.36 17.81 21.21
C SER A 12 13.29 16.92 21.81
N ALA A 13 13.63 16.15 22.83
CA ALA A 13 12.67 15.55 23.75
C ALA A 13 11.98 16.69 24.54
N GLY A 14 11.39 17.64 23.81
CA GLY A 14 10.61 18.76 24.32
C GLY A 14 9.26 18.23 24.72
N ASN A 15 9.04 18.19 26.01
CA ASN A 15 7.78 18.03 26.73
C ASN A 15 6.72 17.21 25.97
N LEU A 16 6.79 15.89 26.12
CA LEU A 16 5.80 14.91 25.65
C LEU A 16 4.36 15.19 26.15
N GLU A 17 4.21 16.11 27.12
CA GLU A 17 2.91 16.62 27.58
C GLU A 17 2.19 17.51 26.55
N LYS A 18 2.86 17.93 25.47
CA LYS A 18 2.32 18.79 24.40
C LYS A 18 2.12 18.03 23.09
N ALA A 19 1.24 17.03 23.10
CA ALA A 19 0.93 16.26 21.88
C ALA A 19 0.22 17.11 20.79
N VAL A 20 -0.33 18.29 21.13
CA VAL A 20 -0.80 19.28 20.17
C VAL A 20 0.20 20.43 20.12
N ASP A 21 1.03 20.47 19.06
CA ASP A 21 1.98 21.54 18.84
C ASP A 21 1.30 22.74 18.16
N ARG A 22 1.24 23.87 18.89
CA ARG A 22 0.64 25.11 18.38
C ARG A 22 1.36 25.67 17.16
N SER A 23 2.64 25.36 16.95
CA SER A 23 3.40 25.80 15.78
C SER A 23 2.90 25.16 14.46
N ASN A 24 2.16 24.06 14.56
CA ASN A 24 1.53 23.40 13.42
C ASN A 24 0.31 24.19 12.87
N LEU A 25 -0.23 25.12 13.65
CA LEU A 25 -1.42 25.87 13.28
C LEU A 25 -1.09 27.03 12.34
N ASP A 26 -2.01 27.30 11.42
CA ASP A 26 -2.09 28.54 10.66
C ASP A 26 -3.29 29.36 11.19
N THR A 27 -3.02 30.22 12.16
CA THR A 27 -4.06 31.06 12.78
C THR A 27 -4.55 32.21 11.90
N SER A 28 -3.98 32.40 10.71
CA SER A 28 -4.49 33.35 9.71
C SER A 28 -5.74 32.86 9.00
N VAL A 29 -6.03 31.55 9.09
CA VAL A 29 -7.22 30.90 8.53
C VAL A 29 -8.16 30.48 9.65
N ALA A 30 -9.44 30.83 9.55
CA ALA A 30 -10.42 30.40 10.55
C ALA A 30 -10.74 28.89 10.40
N PRO A 31 -10.98 28.17 11.53
CA PRO A 31 -11.40 26.76 11.47
C PRO A 31 -12.62 26.50 10.60
N GLY A 32 -13.56 27.47 10.56
CA GLY A 32 -14.78 27.42 9.76
C GLY A 32 -14.57 27.66 8.26
N GLU A 33 -13.43 28.22 7.87
CA GLU A 33 -13.07 28.44 6.48
C GLU A 33 -12.40 27.20 5.85
N ASN A 34 -11.34 26.69 6.50
CA ASN A 34 -10.60 25.50 6.07
C ASN A 34 -9.87 24.89 7.27
N PHE A 35 -10.44 23.85 7.84
CA PHE A 35 -9.90 23.27 9.05
C PHE A 35 -8.54 22.61 8.87
N TYR A 36 -8.33 21.92 7.73
CA TYR A 36 -7.02 21.34 7.45
C TYR A 36 -5.92 22.39 7.38
N GLN A 37 -6.17 23.52 6.68
CA GLN A 37 -5.20 24.61 6.62
C GLN A 37 -4.98 25.23 8.00
N TYR A 38 -6.04 25.46 8.78
CA TYR A 38 -5.94 25.95 10.17
C TYR A 38 -5.07 25.04 11.03
N ALA A 39 -5.34 23.73 10.99
CA ALA A 39 -4.69 22.76 11.88
C ALA A 39 -3.25 22.37 11.45
N CYS A 40 -2.97 22.40 10.13
CA CYS A 40 -1.74 21.85 9.55
C CYS A 40 -0.89 22.89 8.82
N GLY A 41 -1.38 24.11 8.58
CA GLY A 41 -0.72 25.10 7.73
C GLY A 41 0.64 25.54 8.25
N GLY A 42 0.82 25.66 9.57
CA GLY A 42 2.11 25.93 10.19
C GLY A 42 3.10 24.78 9.97
N TRP A 43 2.65 23.54 10.17
CA TRP A 43 3.46 22.36 9.87
C TRP A 43 3.90 22.30 8.41
N MET A 44 2.97 22.51 7.46
CA MET A 44 3.26 22.50 6.03
C MET A 44 4.27 23.59 5.64
N LYS A 45 4.16 24.77 6.26
CA LYS A 45 5.11 25.88 6.05
C LYS A 45 6.50 25.57 6.60
N ALA A 46 6.56 24.93 7.78
CA ALA A 46 7.82 24.57 8.43
C ALA A 46 8.52 23.37 7.75
N ASN A 47 7.77 22.54 7.00
CA ASN A 47 8.26 21.36 6.32
C ASN A 47 8.03 21.44 4.80
N PRO A 48 8.70 22.37 4.08
CA PRO A 48 8.57 22.47 2.64
C PRO A 48 9.00 21.15 2.00
N LEU A 49 8.37 20.81 0.86
CA LEU A 49 8.62 19.53 0.19
C LEU A 49 10.07 19.48 -0.31
N ASP A 50 10.86 18.58 0.29
CA ASP A 50 12.21 18.30 -0.15
C ASP A 50 12.18 17.67 -1.56
N PRO A 51 13.08 18.06 -2.48
CA PRO A 51 13.12 17.58 -3.86
C PRO A 51 13.15 16.06 -4.05
N GLN A 52 13.59 15.30 -3.06
CA GLN A 52 13.61 13.83 -3.09
C GLN A 52 12.24 13.16 -2.87
N TYR A 53 11.22 13.93 -2.48
CA TYR A 53 9.88 13.42 -2.22
C TYR A 53 8.86 13.97 -3.22
N ALA A 54 7.89 13.15 -3.60
CA ALA A 54 6.70 13.58 -4.32
C ALA A 54 5.58 14.01 -3.34
N ARG A 55 5.60 13.43 -2.14
CA ARG A 55 4.79 13.79 -0.97
C ARG A 55 5.65 13.66 0.27
N PHE A 56 5.45 14.58 1.21
CA PHE A 56 6.03 14.48 2.55
C PHE A 56 5.02 14.99 3.58
N GLY A 57 4.67 14.13 4.50
CA GLY A 57 3.74 14.40 5.58
C GLY A 57 4.17 13.75 6.88
N THR A 58 3.31 13.79 7.90
CA THR A 58 3.58 13.20 9.22
C THR A 58 3.79 11.68 9.15
N PHE A 59 3.09 10.97 8.24
CA PHE A 59 3.36 9.56 7.92
C PHE A 59 4.77 9.35 7.37
N ASP A 60 5.16 10.20 6.44
CA ASP A 60 6.47 10.11 5.80
C ASP A 60 7.57 10.46 6.80
N GLN A 61 7.34 11.42 7.70
CA GLN A 61 8.26 11.78 8.79
C GLN A 61 8.48 10.59 9.73
N LEU A 62 7.41 9.91 10.15
CA LEU A 62 7.54 8.72 10.99
C LEU A 62 8.26 7.59 10.27
N ALA A 63 7.99 7.40 8.96
CA ALA A 63 8.72 6.43 8.14
C ALA A 63 10.21 6.78 8.01
N GLU A 64 10.57 8.06 7.90
CA GLU A 64 11.97 8.51 7.92
C GLU A 64 12.65 8.23 9.26
N ASN A 65 11.97 8.49 10.36
CA ASN A 65 12.48 8.15 11.70
C ASN A 65 12.76 6.64 11.81
N SER A 66 11.83 5.81 11.34
CA SER A 66 12.01 4.36 11.30
C SER A 66 13.21 3.95 10.40
N ARG A 67 13.39 4.61 9.25
CA ARG A 67 14.57 4.37 8.37
C ARG A 67 15.89 4.74 9.02
N GLU A 68 15.97 5.84 9.72
CA GLU A 68 17.19 6.22 10.46
C GLU A 68 17.47 5.24 11.63
N GLN A 69 16.41 4.77 12.32
CA GLN A 69 16.53 3.72 13.33
C GLN A 69 17.08 2.43 12.73
N LEU A 70 16.55 1.99 11.59
CA LEU A 70 16.99 0.79 10.87
C LEU A 70 18.42 0.94 10.34
N LYS A 71 18.76 2.10 9.75
CA LYS A 71 20.12 2.41 9.31
C LYS A 71 21.12 2.28 10.47
N ASN A 72 20.82 2.94 11.59
CA ASN A 72 21.69 2.89 12.77
C ASN A 72 21.82 1.46 13.32
N LEU A 73 20.73 0.68 13.27
CA LEU A 73 20.73 -0.72 13.69
C LEU A 73 21.64 -1.55 12.80
N ILE A 74 21.50 -1.47 11.47
CA ILE A 74 22.26 -2.28 10.51
C ILE A 74 23.75 -1.87 10.50
N MET A 75 24.04 -0.57 10.53
CA MET A 75 25.44 -0.09 10.58
C MET A 75 26.19 -0.51 11.86
N ASN A 76 25.47 -0.71 12.97
CA ASN A 76 26.04 -1.17 14.23
C ASN A 76 26.13 -2.70 14.36
N LEU A 77 25.65 -3.48 13.37
CA LEU A 77 25.83 -4.94 13.38
C LEU A 77 27.30 -5.33 13.32
N GLY A 78 28.14 -4.54 12.60
CA GLY A 78 29.56 -4.88 12.38
C GLY A 78 29.75 -5.87 11.22
N ASP A 79 30.94 -6.51 11.14
CA ASP A 79 31.33 -7.33 9.99
C ASP A 79 31.50 -8.82 10.28
N ASN A 80 31.58 -9.19 11.56
CA ASN A 80 31.89 -10.56 11.98
C ASN A 80 30.65 -11.34 12.35
N HIS A 81 29.92 -11.81 11.33
CA HIS A 81 28.71 -12.61 11.51
C HIS A 81 28.91 -14.05 11.04
N ALA A 82 28.25 -14.99 11.71
CA ALA A 82 28.20 -16.36 11.24
C ALA A 82 27.55 -16.43 9.85
N LYS A 83 28.17 -17.18 8.92
CA LYS A 83 27.61 -17.37 7.58
C LYS A 83 26.18 -17.95 7.68
N GLY A 84 25.23 -17.30 7.01
CA GLY A 84 23.82 -17.69 7.00
C GLY A 84 22.99 -17.13 8.16
N SER A 85 23.59 -16.36 9.08
CA SER A 85 22.83 -15.65 10.12
C SER A 85 21.99 -14.51 9.52
N ILE A 86 20.97 -14.07 10.23
CA ILE A 86 20.13 -12.93 9.85
C ILE A 86 21.00 -11.67 9.67
N GLU A 87 21.89 -11.44 10.62
CA GLU A 87 22.78 -10.28 10.63
C GLU A 87 23.68 -10.25 9.38
N GLN A 88 24.28 -11.40 9.01
CA GLN A 88 25.11 -11.49 7.80
C GLN A 88 24.29 -11.16 6.56
N LYS A 89 23.10 -11.79 6.39
CA LYS A 89 22.26 -11.60 5.20
C LYS A 89 21.82 -10.14 5.04
N VAL A 90 21.35 -9.51 6.13
CA VAL A 90 20.89 -8.12 6.14
C VAL A 90 22.05 -7.16 5.84
N ASN A 91 23.18 -7.36 6.52
CA ASN A 91 24.37 -6.52 6.38
C ASN A 91 24.97 -6.60 4.97
N ASP A 92 25.12 -7.80 4.42
CA ASP A 92 25.69 -8.00 3.09
C ASP A 92 24.82 -7.40 2.00
N LEU A 93 23.50 -7.62 2.02
CA LEU A 93 22.58 -6.98 1.07
C LEU A 93 22.66 -5.45 1.14
N PHE A 94 22.72 -4.89 2.34
CA PHE A 94 22.83 -3.45 2.51
C PHE A 94 24.14 -2.91 1.93
N LYS A 95 25.28 -3.55 2.25
CA LYS A 95 26.61 -3.15 1.77
C LYS A 95 26.78 -3.28 0.27
N MET A 96 26.26 -4.38 -0.32
CA MET A 96 26.26 -4.57 -1.77
C MET A 96 25.52 -3.44 -2.49
N GLY A 97 24.38 -2.98 -1.96
CA GLY A 97 23.64 -1.84 -2.50
C GLY A 97 24.38 -0.51 -2.37
N LEU A 98 25.27 -0.36 -1.38
CA LEU A 98 26.10 0.83 -1.22
C LEU A 98 27.30 0.88 -2.17
N ASP A 99 27.80 -0.26 -2.65
CA ASP A 99 28.99 -0.37 -3.49
C ASP A 99 28.74 0.05 -4.95
N SER A 100 28.58 1.36 -5.16
CA SER A 100 28.36 1.92 -6.50
C SER A 100 29.52 1.65 -7.46
N VAL A 101 30.74 1.55 -6.95
CA VAL A 101 31.93 1.28 -7.77
C VAL A 101 31.82 -0.11 -8.41
N ARG A 102 31.46 -1.11 -7.60
CA ARG A 102 31.24 -2.47 -8.08
C ARG A 102 30.06 -2.53 -9.04
N LEU A 103 28.90 -1.94 -8.69
CA LEU A 103 27.69 -1.94 -9.52
C LEU A 103 27.94 -1.31 -10.89
N ASN A 104 28.65 -0.17 -10.94
CA ASN A 104 29.00 0.49 -12.19
C ASN A 104 30.00 -0.32 -13.03
N ARG A 105 30.95 -1.01 -12.40
CA ARG A 105 31.90 -1.89 -13.08
C ARG A 105 31.22 -3.13 -13.67
N GLU A 106 30.26 -3.72 -12.96
CA GLU A 106 29.49 -4.88 -13.40
C GLU A 106 28.50 -4.52 -14.52
N GLY A 107 27.92 -3.33 -14.48
CA GLY A 107 26.99 -2.81 -15.51
C GLY A 107 25.85 -3.78 -15.80
N ASN A 108 25.72 -4.21 -17.05
CA ASN A 108 24.71 -5.18 -17.49
C ASN A 108 25.18 -6.66 -17.43
N ALA A 109 26.39 -6.94 -16.94
CA ALA A 109 26.92 -8.30 -16.91
C ALA A 109 26.01 -9.31 -16.18
N PRO A 110 25.37 -8.95 -15.04
CA PRO A 110 24.46 -9.86 -14.33
C PRO A 110 23.22 -10.28 -15.13
N LEU A 111 22.85 -9.53 -16.18
CA LEU A 111 21.66 -9.80 -16.97
C LEU A 111 21.93 -10.77 -18.15
N LYS A 112 23.19 -10.87 -18.62
CA LYS A 112 23.52 -11.47 -19.93
C LYS A 112 23.07 -12.91 -20.08
N ALA A 113 23.30 -13.73 -19.05
CA ALA A 113 22.96 -15.16 -19.10
C ALA A 113 21.45 -15.39 -19.22
N ASP A 114 20.66 -14.66 -18.46
CA ASP A 114 19.20 -14.81 -18.46
C ASP A 114 18.57 -14.18 -19.72
N ILE A 115 19.09 -13.04 -20.18
CA ILE A 115 18.68 -12.47 -21.48
C ILE A 115 18.97 -13.45 -22.62
N ALA A 116 20.14 -14.09 -22.66
CA ALA A 116 20.47 -15.07 -23.68
C ALA A 116 19.51 -16.27 -23.67
N LYS A 117 19.11 -16.75 -22.49
CA LYS A 117 18.10 -17.80 -22.35
C LYS A 117 16.76 -17.36 -22.95
N ILE A 118 16.27 -16.15 -22.59
CA ILE A 118 15.01 -15.62 -23.13
C ILE A 118 15.11 -15.44 -24.66
N GLN A 119 16.23 -14.95 -25.18
CA GLN A 119 16.43 -14.73 -26.62
C GLN A 119 16.47 -16.02 -27.44
N GLN A 120 16.77 -17.15 -26.83
CA GLN A 120 16.76 -18.47 -27.48
C GLN A 120 15.39 -19.17 -27.44
N LEU A 121 14.39 -18.61 -26.69
CA LEU A 121 13.08 -19.23 -26.59
C LEU A 121 12.36 -19.23 -27.95
N GLY A 122 11.84 -20.40 -28.32
CA GLY A 122 10.76 -20.49 -29.27
C GLY A 122 9.40 -20.36 -28.58
N ARG A 123 8.34 -20.25 -29.36
CA ARG A 123 6.95 -20.10 -28.83
C ARG A 123 6.59 -21.16 -27.78
N ASN A 124 6.98 -22.41 -27.98
CA ASN A 124 6.69 -23.52 -27.06
C ASN A 124 7.32 -23.34 -25.67
N GLY A 125 8.35 -22.52 -25.53
CA GLY A 125 8.99 -22.22 -24.25
C GLY A 125 8.41 -21.00 -23.53
N ALA A 126 7.45 -20.30 -24.12
CA ALA A 126 6.95 -19.02 -23.61
C ALA A 126 6.28 -19.14 -22.24
N SER A 127 5.40 -20.14 -22.06
CA SER A 127 4.68 -20.33 -20.78
C SER A 127 5.63 -20.68 -19.62
N ALA A 128 6.65 -21.49 -19.87
CA ALA A 128 7.70 -21.77 -18.88
C ALA A 128 8.53 -20.54 -18.55
N ALA A 129 8.83 -19.68 -19.53
CA ALA A 129 9.54 -18.42 -19.31
C ALA A 129 8.70 -17.41 -18.52
N ILE A 130 7.41 -17.32 -18.80
CA ILE A 130 6.47 -16.50 -18.02
C ILE A 130 6.44 -17.00 -16.58
N ALA A 131 6.33 -18.30 -16.33
CA ALA A 131 6.36 -18.89 -14.99
C ALA A 131 7.68 -18.58 -14.26
N TRP A 132 8.82 -18.68 -14.95
CA TRP A 132 10.10 -18.30 -14.37
C TRP A 132 10.15 -16.82 -13.95
N LEU A 133 9.58 -15.91 -14.75
CA LEU A 133 9.48 -14.49 -14.39
C LEU A 133 8.51 -14.28 -13.23
N HIS A 134 7.35 -14.93 -13.24
CA HIS A 134 6.36 -14.88 -12.16
C HIS A 134 6.89 -15.46 -10.83
N ASN A 135 7.98 -16.21 -10.89
CA ASN A 135 8.66 -16.69 -9.68
C ASN A 135 9.46 -15.54 -9.01
N GLY A 136 8.78 -14.47 -8.70
CA GLY A 136 9.27 -13.32 -7.95
C GLY A 136 10.10 -12.30 -8.75
N ILE A 137 10.33 -12.50 -10.05
CA ILE A 137 11.16 -11.62 -10.85
C ILE A 137 10.34 -10.46 -11.44
N ALA A 138 9.35 -10.78 -12.28
CA ALA A 138 8.48 -9.83 -12.96
C ALA A 138 7.15 -10.49 -13.32
N ASN A 139 6.12 -9.69 -13.63
CA ASN A 139 4.77 -10.18 -13.93
C ASN A 139 4.33 -9.81 -15.36
N PRO A 140 4.97 -10.35 -16.43
CA PRO A 140 4.53 -10.11 -17.79
C PRO A 140 3.15 -10.73 -18.06
N PHE A 141 2.33 -10.06 -18.86
CA PHE A 141 1.01 -10.46 -19.33
C PHE A 141 -0.09 -10.51 -18.27
N PHE A 142 0.11 -11.17 -17.14
CA PHE A 142 -0.84 -11.33 -16.05
C PHE A 142 -0.10 -11.52 -14.73
N GLU A 143 -0.82 -11.46 -13.62
CA GLU A 143 -0.29 -11.75 -12.29
C GLU A 143 -0.85 -13.06 -11.76
N SER A 144 -0.10 -13.72 -10.88
CA SER A 144 -0.55 -14.91 -10.18
C SER A 144 -0.21 -14.84 -8.69
N ALA A 145 -1.11 -15.36 -7.86
CA ALA A 145 -0.96 -15.38 -6.42
C ALA A 145 -1.61 -16.62 -5.80
N VAL A 146 -1.15 -16.98 -4.60
CA VAL A 146 -1.84 -17.95 -3.74
C VAL A 146 -2.35 -17.18 -2.52
N MET A 147 -3.66 -17.17 -2.35
CA MET A 147 -4.37 -16.45 -1.28
C MET A 147 -5.51 -17.32 -0.75
N ALA A 148 -6.12 -16.92 0.36
CA ALA A 148 -7.31 -17.58 0.86
C ALA A 148 -8.41 -17.65 -0.21
N ASP A 149 -9.10 -18.77 -0.33
CA ASP A 149 -10.27 -18.89 -1.20
C ASP A 149 -11.38 -17.99 -0.64
N LEU A 150 -11.84 -17.02 -1.45
CA LEU A 150 -12.84 -16.03 -1.02
C LEU A 150 -14.14 -16.65 -0.49
N LYS A 151 -14.51 -17.86 -0.94
CA LYS A 151 -15.71 -18.57 -0.45
C LYS A 151 -15.41 -19.67 0.56
N ASN A 152 -14.14 -20.00 0.77
CA ASN A 152 -13.68 -20.91 1.80
C ASN A 152 -12.33 -20.44 2.36
N SER A 153 -12.37 -19.42 3.19
CA SER A 153 -11.19 -18.73 3.75
C SER A 153 -10.27 -19.63 4.61
N SER A 154 -10.66 -20.89 4.85
CA SER A 154 -9.82 -21.83 5.59
C SER A 154 -8.71 -22.47 4.76
N VAL A 155 -8.75 -22.36 3.43
CA VAL A 155 -7.81 -22.98 2.50
C VAL A 155 -7.32 -22.00 1.44
N ASN A 156 -6.06 -22.16 1.02
CA ASN A 156 -5.47 -21.33 -0.01
C ASN A 156 -5.81 -21.83 -1.42
N LEU A 157 -6.06 -20.91 -2.33
CA LEU A 157 -6.39 -21.11 -3.73
C LEU A 157 -5.43 -20.35 -4.63
N PHE A 158 -5.21 -20.84 -5.84
CA PHE A 158 -4.42 -20.15 -6.87
C PHE A 158 -5.28 -19.17 -7.64
N TYR A 159 -4.80 -17.95 -7.83
CA TYR A 159 -5.47 -16.85 -8.53
C TYR A 159 -4.68 -16.43 -9.76
N LEU A 160 -5.40 -16.14 -10.84
CA LEU A 160 -4.91 -15.47 -12.04
C LEU A 160 -5.58 -14.10 -12.13
N CYS A 161 -4.77 -13.04 -12.17
CA CYS A 161 -5.21 -11.66 -12.16
C CYS A 161 -4.76 -10.93 -13.43
N GLN A 162 -5.48 -9.88 -13.83
CA GLN A 162 -4.98 -8.98 -14.85
C GLN A 162 -3.64 -8.37 -14.42
N GLY A 163 -2.74 -8.13 -15.39
CA GLY A 163 -1.41 -7.60 -15.12
C GLY A 163 -0.69 -7.21 -16.41
N GLY A 164 0.63 -7.12 -16.33
CA GLY A 164 1.49 -6.83 -17.49
C GLY A 164 1.45 -5.37 -17.96
N LEU A 165 1.00 -4.43 -17.12
CA LEU A 165 0.97 -2.99 -17.39
C LEU A 165 2.09 -2.28 -16.63
N GLY A 166 3.18 -1.93 -17.30
CA GLY A 166 4.33 -1.30 -16.66
C GLY A 166 4.06 0.09 -16.09
N LEU A 167 3.01 0.81 -16.52
CA LEU A 167 2.54 2.06 -15.93
C LEU A 167 1.53 1.85 -14.79
N GLY A 168 1.17 0.60 -14.48
CA GLY A 168 0.37 0.22 -13.34
C GLY A 168 -1.13 0.46 -13.45
N ASP A 169 -1.60 1.19 -14.46
CA ASP A 169 -3.02 1.38 -14.72
C ASP A 169 -3.33 1.52 -16.21
N ARG A 170 -4.52 1.01 -16.61
CA ARG A 170 -5.01 1.01 -18.00
C ARG A 170 -5.17 2.41 -18.58
N ASP A 171 -5.55 3.38 -17.76
CA ASP A 171 -5.87 4.73 -18.21
C ASP A 171 -4.64 5.46 -18.77
N TYR A 172 -3.44 5.14 -18.30
CA TYR A 172 -2.20 5.66 -18.89
C TYR A 172 -2.00 5.27 -20.36
N TYR A 173 -2.58 4.15 -20.80
CA TYR A 173 -2.50 3.68 -22.18
C TYR A 173 -3.65 4.17 -23.06
N LEU A 174 -4.81 4.47 -22.47
CA LEU A 174 -6.07 4.68 -23.20
C LEU A 174 -6.51 6.13 -23.24
N GLU A 175 -6.25 6.90 -22.18
CA GLU A 175 -6.64 8.31 -22.13
C GLU A 175 -5.71 9.21 -22.96
N ASN A 176 -6.22 10.36 -23.42
CA ASN A 176 -5.52 11.26 -24.32
C ASN A 176 -5.39 12.68 -23.76
N ASP A 177 -5.56 12.87 -22.46
CA ASP A 177 -5.19 14.14 -21.82
C ASP A 177 -3.68 14.38 -21.92
N ALA A 178 -3.27 15.64 -21.84
CA ALA A 178 -1.88 16.04 -22.08
C ALA A 178 -0.88 15.38 -21.10
N ASN A 179 -1.29 15.18 -19.84
CA ASN A 179 -0.43 14.55 -18.83
C ASN A 179 -0.24 13.05 -19.10
N THR A 180 -1.33 12.35 -19.40
CA THR A 180 -1.30 10.91 -19.73
C THR A 180 -0.47 10.64 -20.98
N VAL A 181 -0.62 11.46 -22.04
CA VAL A 181 0.19 11.36 -23.26
C VAL A 181 1.67 11.61 -22.96
N LYS A 182 2.00 12.61 -22.13
CA LYS A 182 3.38 12.89 -21.69
C LYS A 182 3.99 11.68 -20.97
N VAL A 183 3.27 11.10 -20.02
CA VAL A 183 3.71 9.90 -19.26
C VAL A 183 3.93 8.71 -20.19
N ARG A 184 2.96 8.41 -21.05
CA ARG A 184 3.04 7.30 -22.02
C ARG A 184 4.22 7.43 -22.98
N ASN A 185 4.49 8.65 -23.48
CA ASN A 185 5.64 8.90 -24.35
C ASN A 185 6.98 8.78 -23.60
N ALA A 186 7.04 9.21 -22.36
CA ALA A 186 8.22 9.04 -21.51
C ALA A 186 8.49 7.57 -21.21
N TYR A 187 7.43 6.78 -20.98
CA TYR A 187 7.54 5.35 -20.75
C TYR A 187 8.08 4.61 -21.99
N ALA A 188 7.59 4.91 -23.18
CA ALA A 188 8.15 4.33 -24.41
C ALA A 188 9.65 4.62 -24.57
N LYS A 189 10.11 5.83 -24.19
CA LYS A 189 11.55 6.18 -24.18
C LYS A 189 12.32 5.41 -23.11
N TYR A 190 11.74 5.22 -21.92
CA TYR A 190 12.32 4.42 -20.85
C TYR A 190 12.54 2.96 -21.32
N VAL A 191 11.52 2.35 -21.94
CA VAL A 191 11.63 0.99 -22.49
C VAL A 191 12.79 0.88 -23.48
N GLU A 192 12.88 1.82 -24.43
CA GLU A 192 13.99 1.88 -25.39
C GLU A 192 15.35 2.03 -24.68
N GLN A 193 15.43 2.90 -23.68
CA GLN A 193 16.67 3.22 -22.96
C GLN A 193 17.19 2.01 -22.17
N VAL A 194 16.35 1.35 -21.36
CA VAL A 194 16.80 0.22 -20.55
C VAL A 194 17.19 -0.98 -21.41
N LEU A 195 16.52 -1.20 -22.55
CA LEU A 195 16.92 -2.23 -23.51
C LEU A 195 18.27 -1.92 -24.17
N LYS A 196 18.58 -0.66 -24.48
CA LYS A 196 19.91 -0.26 -24.96
C LYS A 196 20.99 -0.54 -23.91
N LEU A 197 20.73 -0.17 -22.65
CA LEU A 197 21.63 -0.46 -21.52
C LEU A 197 21.84 -1.97 -21.34
N ALA A 198 20.81 -2.77 -21.61
CA ALA A 198 20.88 -4.24 -21.57
C ALA A 198 21.62 -4.85 -22.77
N GLY A 199 22.02 -4.06 -23.79
CA GLY A 199 22.84 -4.50 -24.93
C GLY A 199 22.11 -4.58 -26.27
N TYR A 200 20.85 -4.14 -26.36
CA TYR A 200 20.17 -4.02 -27.66
C TYR A 200 20.77 -2.91 -28.53
N LYS A 201 20.91 -3.17 -29.82
CA LYS A 201 21.28 -2.11 -30.76
C LYS A 201 20.16 -1.08 -30.89
N GLY A 202 20.48 0.20 -31.14
CA GLY A 202 19.52 1.29 -31.12
C GLY A 202 18.25 1.06 -31.95
N GLY A 203 18.39 0.56 -33.19
CA GLY A 203 17.24 0.27 -34.04
C GLY A 203 16.37 -0.88 -33.54
N ASP A 204 16.96 -1.89 -32.90
CA ASP A 204 16.24 -3.03 -32.32
C ASP A 204 15.57 -2.64 -31.01
N ALA A 205 16.22 -1.84 -30.15
CA ALA A 205 15.62 -1.31 -28.92
C ALA A 205 14.36 -0.48 -29.21
N LYS A 206 14.38 0.36 -30.25
CA LYS A 206 13.21 1.14 -30.68
C LYS A 206 12.06 0.25 -31.15
N LYS A 207 12.34 -0.81 -31.93
CA LYS A 207 11.34 -1.78 -32.37
C LYS A 207 10.76 -2.56 -31.18
N ALA A 208 11.62 -2.99 -30.27
CA ALA A 208 11.21 -3.69 -29.06
C ALA A 208 10.31 -2.79 -28.16
N SER A 209 10.65 -1.51 -28.00
CA SER A 209 9.80 -0.54 -27.30
C SER A 209 8.40 -0.44 -27.96
N ALA A 210 8.34 -0.39 -29.29
CA ALA A 210 7.05 -0.36 -29.99
C ALA A 210 6.24 -1.64 -29.74
N SER A 211 6.90 -2.82 -29.70
CA SER A 211 6.26 -4.10 -29.38
C SER A 211 5.72 -4.13 -27.94
N VAL A 212 6.50 -3.67 -26.97
CA VAL A 212 6.07 -3.56 -25.57
C VAL A 212 4.83 -2.67 -25.45
N MET A 213 4.88 -1.45 -26.03
CA MET A 213 3.76 -0.52 -26.02
C MET A 213 2.50 -1.09 -26.67
N LYS A 214 2.64 -1.83 -27.78
CA LYS A 214 1.54 -2.52 -28.46
C LYS A 214 0.92 -3.57 -27.53
N ILE A 215 1.72 -4.44 -26.92
CA ILE A 215 1.26 -5.52 -26.04
C ILE A 215 0.53 -4.96 -24.83
N GLU A 216 1.15 -4.02 -24.13
CA GLU A 216 0.57 -3.43 -22.93
C GLU A 216 -0.72 -2.63 -23.24
N THR A 217 -0.80 -1.96 -24.40
CA THR A 217 -2.02 -1.30 -24.85
C THR A 217 -3.16 -2.29 -25.12
N GLU A 218 -2.87 -3.44 -25.73
CA GLU A 218 -3.88 -4.49 -25.94
C GLU A 218 -4.37 -5.09 -24.61
N LEU A 219 -3.47 -5.28 -23.63
CA LEU A 219 -3.84 -5.71 -22.28
C LEU A 219 -4.69 -4.64 -21.58
N ALA A 220 -4.31 -3.37 -21.68
CA ALA A 220 -5.04 -2.25 -21.07
C ALA A 220 -6.49 -2.13 -21.57
N ARG A 221 -6.75 -2.42 -22.86
CA ARG A 221 -8.09 -2.33 -23.47
C ARG A 221 -9.12 -3.26 -22.83
N VAL A 222 -8.68 -4.38 -22.28
CA VAL A 222 -9.57 -5.40 -21.68
C VAL A 222 -9.48 -5.44 -20.16
N ALA A 223 -8.53 -4.73 -19.58
CA ALA A 223 -8.39 -4.65 -18.14
C ALA A 223 -9.59 -3.97 -17.48
N MET A 224 -10.04 -4.47 -16.35
CA MET A 224 -11.02 -3.80 -15.49
C MET A 224 -10.47 -2.47 -14.98
N SER A 225 -11.32 -1.46 -14.85
CA SER A 225 -10.97 -0.21 -14.17
C SER A 225 -10.75 -0.45 -12.66
N ARG A 226 -10.18 0.52 -11.97
CA ARG A 226 -9.99 0.45 -10.51
C ARG A 226 -11.31 0.34 -9.75
N GLU A 227 -12.34 1.01 -10.21
CA GLU A 227 -13.69 0.92 -9.64
C GLU A 227 -14.29 -0.48 -9.85
N GLU A 228 -14.18 -1.04 -11.07
CA GLU A 228 -14.68 -2.39 -11.36
C GLU A 228 -13.99 -3.46 -10.51
N GLN A 229 -12.68 -3.30 -10.24
CA GLN A 229 -11.89 -4.22 -9.40
C GLN A 229 -12.30 -4.19 -7.93
N ARG A 230 -13.09 -3.22 -7.48
CA ARG A 230 -13.63 -3.19 -6.13
C ARG A 230 -14.71 -4.24 -5.88
N ASP A 231 -15.38 -4.72 -6.92
CA ASP A 231 -16.43 -5.73 -6.81
C ASP A 231 -15.85 -7.16 -6.88
N TYR A 232 -15.47 -7.70 -5.72
CA TYR A 232 -14.95 -9.07 -5.62
C TYR A 232 -15.95 -10.14 -6.11
N SER A 233 -17.25 -9.88 -6.08
CA SER A 233 -18.25 -10.84 -6.54
C SER A 233 -18.13 -11.13 -8.04
N LYS A 234 -17.74 -10.14 -8.83
CA LYS A 234 -17.47 -10.27 -10.27
C LYS A 234 -16.13 -10.93 -10.60
N GLN A 235 -15.25 -11.06 -9.61
CA GLN A 235 -13.89 -11.53 -9.77
C GLN A 235 -13.68 -12.97 -9.25
N TYR A 236 -14.72 -13.61 -8.72
CA TYR A 236 -14.64 -14.98 -8.25
C TYR A 236 -15.13 -15.96 -9.32
N ASN A 237 -14.24 -16.30 -10.26
CA ASN A 237 -14.53 -17.19 -11.38
C ASN A 237 -13.66 -18.45 -11.30
N ILE A 238 -14.24 -19.57 -10.86
CA ILE A 238 -13.51 -20.82 -10.67
C ILE A 238 -13.44 -21.59 -11.98
N TYR A 239 -12.22 -21.98 -12.34
CA TYR A 239 -11.89 -22.84 -13.48
C TYR A 239 -11.16 -24.08 -13.01
N THR A 240 -11.53 -25.24 -13.52
CA THR A 240 -10.66 -26.41 -13.46
C THR A 240 -9.49 -26.22 -14.44
N VAL A 241 -8.37 -26.91 -14.23
CA VAL A 241 -7.25 -26.88 -15.17
C VAL A 241 -7.66 -27.37 -16.56
N ALA A 242 -8.58 -28.33 -16.65
CA ALA A 242 -9.14 -28.79 -17.93
C ALA A 242 -9.89 -27.67 -18.67
N GLN A 243 -10.70 -26.85 -17.94
CA GLN A 243 -11.37 -25.69 -18.51
C GLN A 243 -10.38 -24.61 -18.95
N LEU A 244 -9.31 -24.33 -18.17
CA LEU A 244 -8.26 -23.41 -18.58
C LEU A 244 -7.63 -23.83 -19.91
N LYS A 245 -7.29 -25.10 -20.05
CA LYS A 245 -6.71 -25.66 -21.29
C LYS A 245 -7.67 -25.58 -22.48
N SER A 246 -8.95 -25.79 -22.24
CA SER A 246 -9.98 -25.69 -23.28
C SER A 246 -10.22 -24.23 -23.72
N ASP A 247 -10.35 -23.31 -22.77
CA ASP A 247 -10.76 -21.94 -23.04
C ASP A 247 -9.57 -21.03 -23.44
N TYR A 248 -8.38 -21.38 -22.96
CA TYR A 248 -7.13 -20.64 -23.23
C TYR A 248 -6.01 -21.55 -23.75
N PRO A 249 -6.19 -22.20 -24.93
CA PRO A 249 -5.33 -23.28 -25.43
C PRO A 249 -3.95 -22.82 -25.94
N ASN A 250 -3.72 -21.51 -26.10
CA ASN A 250 -2.43 -20.99 -26.56
C ASN A 250 -1.45 -20.73 -25.40
N ILE A 251 -1.88 -20.94 -24.16
CA ILE A 251 -1.03 -20.93 -22.97
C ILE A 251 -0.80 -22.39 -22.56
N ASP A 252 0.45 -22.82 -22.51
CA ASP A 252 0.81 -24.13 -21.99
C ASP A 252 0.74 -24.12 -20.47
N TRP A 253 -0.42 -24.47 -19.93
CA TRP A 253 -0.68 -24.44 -18.49
C TRP A 253 0.13 -25.49 -17.72
N ASP A 254 0.49 -26.61 -18.33
CA ASP A 254 1.35 -27.61 -17.69
C ASP A 254 2.77 -27.09 -17.53
N ALA A 255 3.33 -26.50 -18.57
CA ALA A 255 4.62 -25.83 -18.51
C ALA A 255 4.61 -24.64 -17.56
N TYR A 256 3.49 -23.89 -17.48
CA TYR A 256 3.36 -22.75 -16.59
C TYR A 256 3.34 -23.20 -15.11
N PHE A 257 2.44 -24.09 -14.73
CA PHE A 257 2.36 -24.57 -13.34
C PHE A 257 3.62 -25.34 -12.93
N GLY A 258 4.15 -26.18 -13.80
CA GLY A 258 5.42 -26.88 -13.57
C GLY A 258 6.59 -25.91 -13.34
N GLY A 259 6.65 -24.81 -14.10
CA GLY A 259 7.65 -23.75 -13.94
C GLY A 259 7.55 -22.98 -12.61
N LEU A 260 6.35 -22.93 -11.99
CA LEU A 260 6.13 -22.41 -10.64
C LEU A 260 6.38 -23.45 -9.54
N GLY A 261 6.69 -24.73 -9.89
CA GLY A 261 6.83 -25.81 -8.93
C GLY A 261 5.50 -26.39 -8.44
N LEU A 262 4.40 -26.13 -9.16
CA LEU A 262 3.05 -26.57 -8.79
C LEU A 262 2.64 -27.80 -9.61
N ASN A 263 2.65 -28.98 -9.00
CA ASN A 263 2.42 -30.26 -9.70
C ASN A 263 0.97 -30.77 -9.61
N ASN A 264 0.14 -30.23 -8.69
CA ASN A 264 -1.21 -30.72 -8.44
C ASN A 264 -2.17 -29.54 -8.29
N VAL A 265 -2.39 -28.80 -9.39
CA VAL A 265 -3.38 -27.74 -9.42
C VAL A 265 -4.69 -28.30 -9.97
N ASP A 266 -5.74 -28.38 -9.13
CA ASP A 266 -7.05 -28.86 -9.57
C ASP A 266 -7.91 -27.75 -10.15
N LYS A 267 -7.94 -26.61 -9.45
CA LYS A 267 -8.75 -25.46 -9.78
C LYS A 267 -8.02 -24.15 -9.49
N VAL A 268 -8.41 -23.11 -10.19
CA VAL A 268 -7.90 -21.75 -10.02
C VAL A 268 -9.06 -20.76 -10.04
N CYS A 269 -8.86 -19.60 -9.43
CA CYS A 269 -9.76 -18.46 -9.62
C CYS A 269 -9.19 -17.53 -10.69
N VAL A 270 -9.90 -17.35 -11.80
CA VAL A 270 -9.57 -16.36 -12.83
C VAL A 270 -10.33 -15.08 -12.51
N MET A 271 -9.64 -14.10 -11.91
CA MET A 271 -10.33 -12.89 -11.45
C MET A 271 -10.86 -12.05 -12.63
N GLN A 272 -10.10 -11.95 -13.70
CA GLN A 272 -10.51 -11.21 -14.90
C GLN A 272 -10.41 -12.09 -16.16
N PRO A 273 -11.45 -12.89 -16.47
CA PRO A 273 -11.42 -13.82 -17.61
C PRO A 273 -11.13 -13.15 -18.97
N LYS A 274 -11.60 -11.92 -19.19
CA LYS A 274 -11.32 -11.16 -20.43
C LYS A 274 -9.83 -10.85 -20.60
N SER A 275 -9.13 -10.58 -19.49
CA SER A 275 -7.69 -10.31 -19.53
C SER A 275 -6.89 -11.57 -19.87
N ILE A 276 -7.24 -12.72 -19.27
CA ILE A 276 -6.58 -13.99 -19.60
C ILE A 276 -6.89 -14.42 -21.05
N ALA A 277 -8.13 -14.19 -21.53
CA ALA A 277 -8.50 -14.42 -22.93
C ALA A 277 -7.64 -13.56 -23.88
N LYS A 278 -7.37 -12.29 -23.54
CA LYS A 278 -6.48 -11.42 -24.32
C LYS A 278 -5.04 -11.94 -24.33
N VAL A 279 -4.54 -12.40 -23.19
CA VAL A 279 -3.21 -13.05 -23.15
C VAL A 279 -3.17 -14.27 -24.08
N ASN A 280 -4.20 -15.13 -24.04
CA ASN A 280 -4.30 -16.28 -24.94
C ASN A 280 -4.30 -15.88 -26.44
N GLU A 281 -4.96 -14.77 -26.81
CA GLU A 281 -4.91 -14.21 -28.18
C GLU A 281 -3.50 -13.70 -28.51
N LEU A 282 -2.85 -12.99 -27.61
CA LEU A 282 -1.49 -12.47 -27.79
C LEU A 282 -0.49 -13.61 -27.93
N MET A 283 -0.60 -14.67 -27.14
CA MET A 283 0.25 -15.86 -27.26
C MET A 283 0.14 -16.53 -28.64
N LYS A 284 -1.00 -16.41 -29.32
CA LYS A 284 -1.20 -16.89 -30.69
C LYS A 284 -0.66 -15.91 -31.74
N SER A 285 -0.86 -14.61 -31.56
CA SER A 285 -0.68 -13.59 -32.60
C SER A 285 0.71 -12.96 -32.63
N LEU A 286 1.39 -12.88 -31.48
CA LEU A 286 2.75 -12.33 -31.40
C LEU A 286 3.74 -13.23 -32.17
N ASN A 287 4.67 -12.62 -32.89
CA ASN A 287 5.82 -13.37 -33.38
C ASN A 287 6.86 -13.61 -32.27
N ASP A 288 7.77 -14.54 -32.48
CA ASP A 288 8.76 -14.95 -31.50
C ASP A 288 9.65 -13.79 -31.02
N LYS A 289 9.93 -12.83 -31.92
CA LYS A 289 10.75 -11.66 -31.57
C LYS A 289 9.98 -10.70 -30.66
N GLU A 290 8.72 -10.35 -30.97
CA GLU A 290 7.88 -9.51 -30.14
C GLU A 290 7.72 -10.10 -28.73
N LEU A 291 7.49 -11.41 -28.64
CA LEU A 291 7.37 -12.13 -27.39
C LEU A 291 8.66 -12.04 -26.55
N ARG A 292 9.80 -12.38 -27.17
CA ARG A 292 11.11 -12.32 -26.48
C ARG A 292 11.46 -10.91 -26.05
N ASP A 293 11.25 -9.91 -26.89
CA ASP A 293 11.53 -8.50 -26.56
C ASP A 293 10.70 -8.04 -25.35
N TYR A 294 9.42 -8.44 -25.27
CA TYR A 294 8.56 -8.12 -24.13
C TYR A 294 9.03 -8.81 -22.84
N LEU A 295 9.37 -10.10 -22.90
CA LEU A 295 9.88 -10.83 -21.73
C LEU A 295 11.24 -10.27 -21.26
N VAL A 296 12.16 -9.95 -22.19
CA VAL A 296 13.44 -9.31 -21.86
C VAL A 296 13.21 -7.95 -21.21
N PHE A 297 12.32 -7.13 -21.75
CA PHE A 297 12.01 -5.84 -21.15
C PHE A 297 11.52 -5.99 -19.70
N ASN A 298 10.55 -6.88 -19.43
CA ASN A 298 10.05 -7.12 -18.07
C ASN A 298 11.17 -7.58 -17.12
N TYR A 299 12.05 -8.47 -17.58
CA TYR A 299 13.20 -8.91 -16.81
C TYR A 299 14.17 -7.76 -16.50
N VAL A 300 14.56 -6.99 -17.50
CA VAL A 300 15.52 -5.87 -17.36
C VAL A 300 14.94 -4.77 -16.47
N SER A 301 13.68 -4.40 -16.69
CA SER A 301 13.01 -3.37 -15.89
C SER A 301 12.95 -3.75 -14.40
N SER A 302 12.69 -5.02 -14.07
CA SER A 302 12.68 -5.49 -12.69
C SER A 302 14.05 -5.47 -12.01
N ALA A 303 15.13 -5.54 -12.79
CA ALA A 303 16.51 -5.52 -12.31
C ALA A 303 17.09 -4.11 -12.21
N ALA A 304 16.51 -3.12 -12.90
CA ALA A 304 17.12 -1.79 -13.14
C ALA A 304 17.65 -1.11 -11.88
N ASN A 305 16.92 -1.17 -10.77
CA ASN A 305 17.30 -0.53 -9.49
C ASN A 305 18.43 -1.24 -8.74
N TYR A 306 18.89 -2.38 -9.23
CA TYR A 306 19.94 -3.21 -8.60
C TYR A 306 21.21 -3.30 -9.46
N LEU A 307 21.33 -2.46 -10.49
CA LEU A 307 22.42 -2.44 -11.46
C LEU A 307 23.22 -1.12 -11.37
N SER A 308 23.91 -0.77 -12.47
CA SER A 308 24.69 0.48 -12.57
C SER A 308 23.83 1.73 -12.47
N ASP A 309 24.47 2.86 -12.18
CA ASP A 309 23.80 4.15 -12.02
C ASP A 309 23.00 4.57 -13.27
N ASP A 310 23.41 4.14 -14.47
CA ASP A 310 22.67 4.44 -15.72
C ASP A 310 21.26 3.82 -15.72
N PHE A 311 21.15 2.55 -15.28
CA PHE A 311 19.86 1.88 -15.13
C PHE A 311 19.00 2.52 -14.04
N VAL A 312 19.61 2.79 -12.89
CA VAL A 312 18.91 3.45 -11.77
C VAL A 312 18.43 4.84 -12.16
N GLN A 313 19.24 5.59 -12.95
CA GLN A 313 18.84 6.92 -13.43
C GLN A 313 17.69 6.84 -14.42
N ALA A 314 17.70 5.87 -15.33
CA ALA A 314 16.60 5.65 -16.28
C ALA A 314 15.28 5.36 -15.55
N ASP A 315 15.30 4.47 -14.55
CA ASP A 315 14.15 4.15 -13.71
C ASP A 315 13.64 5.37 -12.94
N PHE A 316 14.55 6.13 -12.31
CA PHE A 316 14.21 7.35 -11.59
C PHE A 316 13.56 8.39 -12.50
N ASP A 317 14.12 8.65 -13.69
CA ASP A 317 13.59 9.65 -14.62
C ASP A 317 12.17 9.32 -15.09
N MET A 318 11.84 8.03 -15.22
CA MET A 318 10.50 7.59 -15.59
C MET A 318 9.54 7.58 -14.38
N PHE A 319 9.81 6.75 -13.39
CA PHE A 319 8.82 6.44 -12.35
C PHE A 319 8.81 7.42 -11.18
N SER A 320 9.95 8.04 -10.89
CA SER A 320 10.03 9.02 -9.81
C SER A 320 9.85 10.45 -10.31
N LYS A 321 10.58 10.85 -11.36
CA LYS A 321 10.57 12.24 -11.85
C LYS A 321 9.35 12.52 -12.72
N THR A 322 9.12 11.71 -13.75
CA THR A 322 8.02 11.97 -14.71
C THR A 322 6.66 11.62 -14.12
N LEU A 323 6.55 10.45 -13.49
CA LEU A 323 5.27 9.95 -13.01
C LEU A 323 4.84 10.59 -11.68
N SER A 324 5.77 10.81 -10.74
CA SER A 324 5.46 11.31 -9.38
C SER A 324 5.93 12.75 -9.10
N GLY A 325 6.74 13.35 -9.99
CA GLY A 325 7.20 14.74 -9.83
C GLY A 325 8.36 14.96 -8.86
N LYS A 326 9.07 13.88 -8.44
CA LYS A 326 10.32 14.03 -7.65
C LYS A 326 11.39 14.73 -8.49
N LYS A 327 12.18 15.58 -7.87
CA LYS A 327 13.23 16.35 -8.57
C LYS A 327 14.62 15.72 -8.42
N THR A 328 14.88 15.08 -7.29
CA THR A 328 16.16 14.44 -6.99
C THR A 328 15.97 13.01 -6.49
N MET A 329 16.95 12.16 -6.77
CA MET A 329 16.97 10.79 -6.29
C MET A 329 17.29 10.76 -4.79
N GLN A 330 16.68 9.83 -4.07
CA GLN A 330 17.01 9.58 -2.66
C GLN A 330 18.48 9.15 -2.51
N PRO A 331 19.15 9.49 -1.40
CA PRO A 331 20.50 9.04 -1.11
C PRO A 331 20.64 7.52 -1.24
N ARG A 332 21.79 7.06 -1.71
CA ARG A 332 22.04 5.64 -1.96
C ARG A 332 21.75 4.76 -0.74
N TRP A 333 22.13 5.21 0.46
CA TRP A 333 21.89 4.44 1.67
C TRP A 333 20.38 4.14 1.92
N LYS A 334 19.48 5.09 1.60
CA LYS A 334 18.03 4.87 1.72
C LYS A 334 17.55 3.79 0.76
N ARG A 335 18.02 3.86 -0.48
CA ARG A 335 17.69 2.89 -1.53
C ARG A 335 18.26 1.50 -1.20
N SER A 336 19.50 1.44 -0.71
CA SER A 336 20.13 0.19 -0.29
C SER A 336 19.48 -0.41 0.93
N LEU A 337 19.04 0.40 1.91
CA LEU A 337 18.31 -0.06 3.10
C LEU A 337 16.97 -0.69 2.75
N SER A 338 16.28 -0.18 1.74
CA SER A 338 14.97 -0.72 1.34
C SER A 338 15.04 -2.18 0.89
N VAL A 339 16.19 -2.63 0.40
CA VAL A 339 16.33 -3.99 -0.15
C VAL A 339 16.27 -5.07 0.93
N PRO A 340 17.16 -5.10 1.95
CA PRO A 340 16.99 -6.07 3.05
C PRO A 340 15.68 -5.87 3.81
N ASN A 341 15.21 -4.62 3.95
CA ASN A 341 13.93 -4.33 4.61
C ASN A 341 12.73 -4.97 3.89
N ASN A 342 12.74 -5.03 2.58
CA ASN A 342 11.64 -5.62 1.80
C ASN A 342 11.81 -7.12 1.60
N LEU A 343 13.03 -7.61 1.39
CA LEU A 343 13.28 -9.02 1.05
C LEU A 343 13.45 -9.92 2.27
N LEU A 344 13.92 -9.37 3.38
CA LEU A 344 14.14 -10.06 4.65
C LEU A 344 13.35 -9.38 5.78
N GLY A 345 12.13 -8.97 5.47
CA GLY A 345 11.37 -8.02 6.26
C GLY A 345 11.16 -8.42 7.72
N GLU A 346 10.77 -9.67 8.01
CA GLU A 346 10.62 -10.12 9.39
C GLU A 346 11.97 -10.35 10.09
N ALA A 347 13.02 -10.71 9.36
CA ALA A 347 14.38 -10.78 9.93
C ALA A 347 14.84 -9.39 10.41
N VAL A 348 14.64 -8.36 9.58
CA VAL A 348 14.87 -6.95 9.96
C VAL A 348 13.95 -6.55 11.11
N GLY A 349 12.69 -7.02 11.09
CA GLY A 349 11.69 -6.79 12.14
C GLY A 349 12.11 -7.30 13.51
N GLN A 350 12.72 -8.49 13.58
CA GLN A 350 13.26 -9.04 14.84
C GLN A 350 14.30 -8.09 15.46
N LEU A 351 15.25 -7.62 14.65
CA LEU A 351 16.27 -6.68 15.10
C LEU A 351 15.67 -5.33 15.54
N TYR A 352 14.62 -4.88 14.83
CA TYR A 352 13.94 -3.62 15.10
C TYR A 352 13.18 -3.63 16.43
N VAL A 353 12.32 -4.62 16.66
CA VAL A 353 11.46 -4.66 17.86
C VAL A 353 12.26 -4.91 19.13
N ALA A 354 13.35 -5.67 19.05
CA ALA A 354 14.26 -5.90 20.19
C ALA A 354 14.82 -4.58 20.77
N LYS A 355 14.90 -3.52 19.94
CA LYS A 355 15.48 -2.24 20.34
C LYS A 355 14.46 -1.11 20.50
N TYR A 356 13.41 -1.09 19.69
CA TYR A 356 12.57 0.10 19.53
C TYR A 356 11.09 -0.07 19.92
N PHE A 357 10.67 -1.25 20.39
CA PHE A 357 9.27 -1.46 20.78
C PHE A 357 9.12 -1.90 22.25
N PRO A 358 8.74 -0.98 23.15
CA PRO A 358 8.57 -1.30 24.57
C PRO A 358 7.28 -2.10 24.81
N PRO A 359 7.29 -3.11 25.71
CA PRO A 359 6.12 -3.96 26.00
C PRO A 359 4.88 -3.18 26.51
N GLU A 360 5.07 -2.06 27.21
CA GLU A 360 3.98 -1.22 27.71
C GLU A 360 3.11 -0.62 26.59
N SER A 361 3.73 -0.31 25.42
CA SER A 361 3.00 0.18 24.25
C SER A 361 2.01 -0.85 23.72
N LYS A 362 2.37 -2.14 23.71
CA LYS A 362 1.45 -3.24 23.31
C LYS A 362 0.23 -3.29 24.23
N LYS A 363 0.44 -3.17 25.55
CA LYS A 363 -0.64 -3.21 26.54
C LYS A 363 -1.62 -2.04 26.36
N LYS A 364 -1.10 -0.80 26.26
CA LYS A 364 -1.95 0.40 26.10
C LYS A 364 -2.71 0.40 24.78
N MET A 365 -2.10 -0.09 23.71
CA MET A 365 -2.77 -0.31 22.43
C MET A 365 -3.90 -1.32 22.53
N GLN A 366 -3.73 -2.42 23.26
CA GLN A 366 -4.80 -3.39 23.48
C GLN A 366 -5.99 -2.78 24.21
N GLU A 367 -5.75 -1.90 25.17
CA GLU A 367 -6.81 -1.14 25.86
C GLU A 367 -7.57 -0.23 24.91
N LEU A 368 -6.85 0.53 24.05
CA LEU A 368 -7.48 1.38 23.02
C LEU A 368 -8.34 0.55 22.06
N VAL A 369 -7.80 -0.54 21.52
CA VAL A 369 -8.53 -1.45 20.62
C VAL A 369 -9.83 -1.95 21.27
N ASN A 370 -9.79 -2.36 22.54
CA ASN A 370 -10.98 -2.83 23.25
C ASN A 370 -12.00 -1.71 23.43
N ASN A 371 -11.57 -0.49 23.79
CA ASN A 371 -12.46 0.65 23.96
C ASN A 371 -13.16 1.03 22.65
N LEU A 372 -12.43 1.01 21.53
CA LEU A 372 -13.01 1.29 20.21
C LEU A 372 -13.95 0.16 19.76
N ARG A 373 -13.62 -1.11 20.04
CA ARG A 373 -14.51 -2.25 19.76
C ARG A 373 -15.86 -2.09 20.48
N VAL A 374 -15.85 -1.70 21.76
CA VAL A 374 -17.07 -1.41 22.52
C VAL A 374 -17.84 -0.25 21.88
N ALA A 375 -17.17 0.84 21.54
CA ALA A 375 -17.82 2.00 20.93
C ALA A 375 -18.45 1.67 19.57
N LEU A 376 -17.75 0.92 18.70
CA LEU A 376 -18.32 0.49 17.42
C LEU A 376 -19.51 -0.46 17.61
N GLY A 377 -19.42 -1.37 18.59
CA GLY A 377 -20.54 -2.26 18.94
C GLY A 377 -21.79 -1.47 19.36
N GLU A 378 -21.64 -0.43 20.15
CA GLU A 378 -22.74 0.48 20.54
C GLU A 378 -23.29 1.26 19.34
N HIS A 379 -22.43 1.75 18.45
CA HIS A 379 -22.87 2.39 17.21
C HIS A 379 -23.73 1.43 16.39
N ILE A 380 -23.25 0.21 16.11
CA ILE A 380 -24.00 -0.82 15.36
C ILE A 380 -25.34 -1.13 16.01
N ALA A 381 -25.37 -1.32 17.33
CA ALA A 381 -26.60 -1.60 18.08
C ALA A 381 -27.65 -0.50 17.93
N ASN A 382 -27.22 0.76 17.84
CA ASN A 382 -28.07 1.95 17.80
C ASN A 382 -28.40 2.46 16.38
N LEU A 383 -27.88 1.83 15.29
CA LEU A 383 -28.18 2.26 13.93
C LEU A 383 -29.70 2.16 13.65
N SER A 384 -30.31 3.27 13.24
CA SER A 384 -31.74 3.30 12.91
C SER A 384 -32.07 2.66 11.56
N TRP A 385 -31.13 2.63 10.64
CA TRP A 385 -31.33 2.13 9.28
C TRP A 385 -31.13 0.61 9.12
N MET A 386 -30.42 -0.04 10.07
CA MET A 386 -30.07 -1.46 10.02
C MET A 386 -31.07 -2.32 10.82
N SER A 387 -31.48 -3.43 10.25
CA SER A 387 -32.39 -4.39 10.87
C SER A 387 -31.76 -5.14 12.05
N PRO A 388 -32.55 -5.64 13.00
CA PRO A 388 -32.03 -6.43 14.13
C PRO A 388 -31.21 -7.65 13.69
N LYS A 389 -31.61 -8.32 12.61
CA LYS A 389 -30.90 -9.50 12.08
C LYS A 389 -29.47 -9.14 11.64
N THR A 390 -29.32 -8.09 10.84
CA THR A 390 -28.00 -7.66 10.35
C THR A 390 -27.14 -7.13 11.50
N LYS A 391 -27.72 -6.42 12.49
CA LYS A 391 -27.00 -5.97 13.70
C LYS A 391 -26.38 -7.13 14.49
N VAL A 392 -27.14 -8.22 14.68
CA VAL A 392 -26.62 -9.41 15.38
C VAL A 392 -25.40 -9.97 14.67
N ASN A 393 -25.48 -10.16 13.34
CA ASN A 393 -24.37 -10.68 12.55
C ASN A 393 -23.17 -9.73 12.55
N ALA A 394 -23.41 -8.41 12.46
CA ALA A 394 -22.36 -7.41 12.52
C ALA A 394 -21.62 -7.44 13.88
N LEU A 395 -22.34 -7.59 14.99
CA LEU A 395 -21.77 -7.71 16.34
C LEU A 395 -20.97 -9.01 16.48
N VAL A 396 -21.45 -10.13 15.93
CA VAL A 396 -20.70 -11.39 15.90
C VAL A 396 -19.38 -11.20 15.13
N LYS A 397 -19.41 -10.57 13.97
CA LYS A 397 -18.21 -10.29 13.18
C LYS A 397 -17.24 -9.37 13.92
N LEU A 398 -17.72 -8.27 14.53
CA LEU A 398 -16.89 -7.34 15.30
C LEU A 398 -16.18 -8.04 16.46
N ASN A 399 -16.90 -8.91 17.18
CA ASN A 399 -16.36 -9.60 18.35
C ASN A 399 -15.38 -10.72 17.97
N SER A 400 -15.39 -11.20 16.73
CA SER A 400 -14.48 -12.23 16.21
C SER A 400 -13.22 -11.65 15.57
N PHE A 401 -13.01 -10.34 15.56
CA PHE A 401 -11.78 -9.74 15.01
C PHE A 401 -10.54 -10.26 15.74
N THR A 402 -9.62 -10.84 14.98
CA THR A 402 -8.25 -11.10 15.44
C THR A 402 -7.49 -9.78 15.48
N VAL A 403 -6.77 -9.53 16.58
CA VAL A 403 -6.03 -8.29 16.80
C VAL A 403 -4.54 -8.57 16.88
N LYS A 404 -3.77 -7.99 15.96
CA LYS A 404 -2.31 -8.10 15.88
C LYS A 404 -1.67 -6.77 16.23
N ILE A 405 -0.80 -6.74 17.26
CA ILE A 405 -0.17 -5.51 17.76
C ILE A 405 1.33 -5.71 17.91
N GLY A 406 2.11 -4.84 17.29
CA GLY A 406 3.55 -4.72 17.41
C GLY A 406 4.32 -5.65 16.50
N TYR A 407 4.32 -6.95 16.78
CA TYR A 407 5.09 -7.95 16.03
C TYR A 407 4.49 -9.36 16.17
N PRO A 408 4.80 -10.30 15.23
CA PRO A 408 4.30 -11.67 15.26
C PRO A 408 4.95 -12.48 16.40
N ASP A 409 4.20 -13.40 16.98
CA ASP A 409 4.73 -14.32 18.01
C ASP A 409 5.66 -15.39 17.39
N LYS A 410 5.45 -15.72 16.11
CA LYS A 410 6.27 -16.65 15.34
C LYS A 410 6.87 -15.94 14.13
N TRP A 411 8.18 -15.89 14.09
CA TRP A 411 8.93 -15.29 13.01
C TRP A 411 9.08 -16.22 11.81
N ARG A 412 9.16 -15.61 10.63
CA ARG A 412 9.43 -16.31 9.39
C ARG A 412 10.86 -16.86 9.36
N ASP A 413 11.01 -18.08 8.90
CA ASP A 413 12.31 -18.71 8.68
C ASP A 413 12.90 -18.27 7.34
N TYR A 414 14.07 -17.62 7.40
CA TYR A 414 14.88 -17.23 6.24
C TYR A 414 16.14 -18.10 6.08
N SER A 415 16.24 -19.26 6.75
CA SER A 415 17.44 -20.11 6.69
C SER A 415 17.79 -20.53 5.26
N ALA A 416 16.78 -20.79 4.43
CA ALA A 416 16.96 -21.20 3.03
C ALA A 416 17.34 -20.04 2.08
N VAL A 417 17.27 -18.77 2.51
CA VAL A 417 17.74 -17.63 1.70
C VAL A 417 19.25 -17.59 1.73
N SER A 418 19.89 -17.72 0.58
CA SER A 418 21.35 -17.58 0.46
C SER A 418 21.71 -16.17 -0.01
N ILE A 419 22.47 -15.43 0.80
CA ILE A 419 23.09 -14.15 0.44
C ILE A 419 24.59 -14.35 0.50
N ASP A 420 25.25 -14.15 -0.66
CA ASP A 420 26.70 -14.29 -0.81
C ASP A 420 27.27 -13.06 -1.53
N ALA A 421 28.13 -12.32 -0.84
CA ALA A 421 28.77 -11.12 -1.39
C ALA A 421 29.68 -11.37 -2.60
N ALA A 422 30.04 -12.63 -2.88
CA ALA A 422 30.79 -12.99 -4.09
C ALA A 422 29.92 -12.92 -5.36
N ASN A 423 28.62 -13.16 -5.25
CA ASN A 423 27.67 -13.05 -6.37
C ASN A 423 27.33 -11.58 -6.65
N SER A 424 26.75 -11.29 -7.82
CA SER A 424 26.26 -9.96 -8.14
C SER A 424 25.14 -9.54 -7.17
N TYR A 425 24.93 -8.23 -7.03
CA TYR A 425 23.81 -7.72 -6.21
C TYR A 425 22.47 -8.21 -6.75
N TRP A 426 22.29 -8.14 -8.09
CA TRP A 426 21.07 -8.63 -8.72
C TRP A 426 20.82 -10.12 -8.47
N ASP A 427 21.85 -10.98 -8.53
CA ASP A 427 21.65 -12.42 -8.30
C ASP A 427 21.19 -12.71 -6.86
N ASN A 428 21.72 -11.99 -5.87
CA ASN A 428 21.25 -12.10 -4.48
C ASN A 428 19.80 -11.62 -4.32
N VAL A 429 19.48 -10.47 -4.90
CA VAL A 429 18.11 -9.92 -4.89
C VAL A 429 17.14 -10.87 -5.58
N LYS A 430 17.49 -11.35 -6.77
CA LYS A 430 16.69 -12.32 -7.53
C LYS A 430 16.42 -13.58 -6.73
N GLY A 431 17.46 -14.17 -6.11
CA GLY A 431 17.32 -15.35 -5.27
C GLY A 431 16.40 -15.14 -4.06
N ALA A 432 16.49 -14.00 -3.38
CA ALA A 432 15.61 -13.67 -2.27
C ALA A 432 14.15 -13.45 -2.71
N LYS A 433 13.92 -12.79 -3.85
CA LYS A 433 12.58 -12.65 -4.46
C LYS A 433 11.98 -14.00 -4.84
N GLN A 434 12.79 -14.89 -5.42
CA GLN A 434 12.36 -16.24 -5.77
C GLN A 434 12.00 -17.08 -4.54
N PHE A 435 12.75 -16.95 -3.46
CA PHE A 435 12.41 -17.60 -2.18
C PHE A 435 11.03 -17.14 -1.69
N GLU A 436 10.75 -15.84 -1.75
CA GLU A 436 9.43 -15.30 -1.35
C GLU A 436 8.30 -15.87 -2.22
N ALA A 437 8.46 -15.85 -3.54
CA ALA A 437 7.47 -16.38 -4.47
C ALA A 437 7.22 -17.88 -4.26
N GLN A 438 8.29 -18.66 -4.11
CA GLN A 438 8.19 -20.10 -3.84
C GLN A 438 7.47 -20.40 -2.52
N PHE A 439 7.74 -19.60 -1.49
CA PHE A 439 7.00 -19.71 -0.24
C PHE A 439 5.50 -19.48 -0.45
N GLN A 440 5.12 -18.42 -1.20
CA GLN A 440 3.72 -18.11 -1.52
C GLN A 440 3.06 -19.27 -2.28
N TYR A 441 3.69 -19.75 -3.36
CA TYR A 441 3.16 -20.86 -4.15
C TYR A 441 3.07 -22.16 -3.34
N SER A 442 3.99 -22.41 -2.42
CA SER A 442 3.97 -23.57 -1.55
C SER A 442 2.77 -23.63 -0.60
N GLN A 443 2.02 -22.54 -0.45
CA GLN A 443 0.81 -22.50 0.38
C GLN A 443 -0.43 -23.02 -0.35
N LEU A 444 -0.38 -23.28 -1.65
CA LEU A 444 -1.52 -23.78 -2.41
C LEU A 444 -2.08 -25.07 -1.77
N GLY A 445 -3.38 -25.08 -1.55
CA GLY A 445 -4.10 -26.21 -0.96
C GLY A 445 -3.86 -26.44 0.54
N LYS A 446 -2.98 -25.65 1.17
CA LYS A 446 -2.77 -25.71 2.62
C LYS A 446 -3.80 -24.85 3.36
N PRO A 447 -4.07 -25.15 4.63
CA PRO A 447 -4.82 -24.27 5.51
C PRO A 447 -4.20 -22.85 5.51
N VAL A 448 -5.07 -21.84 5.61
CA VAL A 448 -4.63 -20.45 5.77
C VAL A 448 -4.00 -20.28 7.15
N ASP A 449 -2.78 -19.77 7.16
CA ASP A 449 -2.05 -19.44 8.39
C ASP A 449 -2.52 -18.07 8.91
N LYS A 450 -3.41 -18.06 9.90
CA LYS A 450 -3.95 -16.85 10.51
C LYS A 450 -2.93 -16.11 11.40
N ASP A 451 -1.83 -16.75 11.78
CA ASP A 451 -0.79 -16.11 12.59
C ASP A 451 0.17 -15.27 11.73
N ARG A 452 0.15 -15.48 10.41
CA ARG A 452 0.99 -14.74 9.46
C ARG A 452 0.59 -13.27 9.38
N TRP A 453 1.58 -12.40 9.41
CA TRP A 453 1.38 -10.96 9.21
C TRP A 453 1.56 -10.55 7.75
N GLN A 454 0.76 -9.60 7.27
CA GLN A 454 0.89 -9.03 5.92
C GLN A 454 1.87 -7.86 5.88
N MET A 455 2.14 -7.23 7.03
CA MET A 455 3.09 -6.14 7.18
C MET A 455 4.15 -6.51 8.20
N THR A 456 5.38 -6.03 7.99
CA THR A 456 6.48 -6.23 8.94
C THR A 456 6.39 -5.26 10.11
N PRO A 457 6.98 -5.56 11.28
CA PRO A 457 6.91 -4.72 12.47
C PRO A 457 7.43 -3.29 12.27
N GLN A 458 8.39 -3.08 11.38
CA GLN A 458 8.95 -1.77 11.06
C GLN A 458 8.18 -1.00 9.98
N THR A 459 7.04 -1.51 9.55
CA THR A 459 6.14 -0.81 8.61
C THR A 459 5.33 0.25 9.34
N VAL A 460 5.40 1.50 8.87
CA VAL A 460 4.53 2.59 9.33
C VAL A 460 3.22 2.52 8.56
N ASN A 461 2.33 1.67 9.00
CA ASN A 461 0.97 1.50 8.47
C ASN A 461 0.16 0.58 9.41
N ALA A 462 -1.12 0.35 9.05
CA ALA A 462 -2.02 -0.63 9.63
C ALA A 462 -2.82 -1.31 8.51
N TYR A 463 -3.55 -2.38 8.82
CA TYR A 463 -4.45 -3.01 7.84
C TYR A 463 -5.59 -3.79 8.50
N TYR A 464 -6.69 -3.94 7.76
CA TYR A 464 -7.71 -4.96 7.94
C TYR A 464 -7.61 -6.00 6.82
N ASP A 465 -7.64 -7.29 7.16
CA ASP A 465 -7.72 -8.39 6.17
C ASP A 465 -9.10 -9.07 6.29
N PRO A 466 -9.96 -8.97 5.25
CA PRO A 466 -11.29 -9.58 5.29
C PRO A 466 -11.25 -11.11 5.28
N SER A 467 -10.22 -11.74 4.70
CA SER A 467 -10.12 -13.19 4.56
C SER A 467 -9.80 -13.91 5.88
N THR A 468 -9.17 -13.21 6.81
CA THR A 468 -8.86 -13.70 8.16
C THR A 468 -9.64 -12.96 9.25
N ASN A 469 -10.40 -11.93 8.88
CA ASN A 469 -11.14 -11.04 9.78
C ASN A 469 -10.25 -10.47 10.87
N GLU A 470 -9.13 -9.86 10.47
CA GLU A 470 -8.10 -9.36 11.39
C GLU A 470 -7.76 -7.90 11.17
N ILE A 471 -7.37 -7.23 12.25
CA ILE A 471 -6.77 -5.90 12.25
C ILE A 471 -5.35 -5.97 12.77
N CYS A 472 -4.43 -5.24 12.13
CA CYS A 472 -3.02 -5.29 12.46
C CYS A 472 -2.40 -3.90 12.59
N PHE A 473 -1.62 -3.70 13.65
CA PHE A 473 -0.91 -2.46 13.97
C PHE A 473 0.57 -2.77 14.23
N PRO A 474 1.45 -2.68 13.23
CA PRO A 474 2.89 -2.88 13.37
C PRO A 474 3.54 -1.94 14.38
N ALA A 475 4.67 -2.34 14.96
CA ALA A 475 5.36 -1.58 16.00
C ALA A 475 5.73 -0.15 15.56
N ALA A 476 6.09 0.04 14.29
CA ALA A 476 6.59 1.33 13.81
C ALA A 476 5.52 2.44 13.76
N ILE A 477 4.22 2.13 13.58
CA ILE A 477 3.17 3.15 13.63
C ILE A 477 2.85 3.57 15.08
N LEU A 478 3.23 2.75 16.07
CA LEU A 478 2.94 2.96 17.48
C LEU A 478 3.96 3.90 18.14
N GLN A 479 4.22 5.04 17.50
CA GLN A 479 5.16 6.08 17.91
C GLN A 479 4.57 7.48 17.62
N PRO A 480 5.05 8.55 18.30
CA PRO A 480 4.62 9.91 17.98
C PRO A 480 4.81 10.26 16.49
N PRO A 481 3.88 11.00 15.87
CA PRO A 481 2.71 11.65 16.48
C PRO A 481 1.43 10.79 16.51
N TYR A 482 1.49 9.51 16.12
CA TYR A 482 0.32 8.63 16.07
C TYR A 482 -0.05 8.05 17.43
N PHE A 483 0.94 7.63 18.19
CA PHE A 483 0.77 7.05 19.51
C PHE A 483 1.89 7.46 20.46
N ASP A 484 1.53 7.95 21.64
CA ASP A 484 2.45 8.17 22.73
C ASP A 484 1.79 7.70 24.04
N PRO A 485 2.34 6.68 24.73
CA PRO A 485 1.76 6.19 25.97
C PRO A 485 1.70 7.25 27.09
N LYS A 486 2.42 8.37 26.94
CA LYS A 486 2.47 9.48 27.89
C LYS A 486 1.61 10.68 27.48
N ALA A 487 1.08 10.69 26.24
CA ALA A 487 0.19 11.75 25.80
C ALA A 487 -1.20 11.64 26.44
N ASP A 488 -1.93 12.75 26.39
CA ASP A 488 -3.33 12.80 26.82
C ASP A 488 -4.25 11.95 25.92
N ASP A 489 -5.42 11.55 26.46
CA ASP A 489 -6.37 10.71 25.73
C ASP A 489 -6.85 11.36 24.45
N ALA A 490 -7.16 12.67 24.46
CA ALA A 490 -7.61 13.40 23.28
C ALA A 490 -6.64 13.25 22.11
N SER A 491 -5.34 13.30 22.38
CA SER A 491 -4.29 13.16 21.38
C SER A 491 -4.19 11.73 20.85
N ASN A 492 -4.17 10.71 21.72
CA ASN A 492 -4.09 9.32 21.29
C ASN A 492 -5.37 8.85 20.56
N TYR A 493 -6.56 9.22 21.07
CA TYR A 493 -7.80 8.88 20.39
C TYR A 493 -7.97 9.65 19.08
N GLY A 494 -7.53 10.92 18.99
CA GLY A 494 -7.57 11.70 17.75
C GLY A 494 -6.62 11.19 16.68
N ALA A 495 -5.51 10.54 17.05
CA ALA A 495 -4.51 9.99 16.14
C ALA A 495 -4.68 8.47 15.97
N ILE A 496 -3.95 7.66 16.75
CA ILE A 496 -3.98 6.19 16.57
C ILE A 496 -5.38 5.60 16.82
N GLY A 497 -6.18 6.22 17.69
CA GLY A 497 -7.57 5.78 17.92
C GLY A 497 -8.40 5.85 16.65
N VAL A 498 -8.26 6.92 15.85
CA VAL A 498 -8.97 7.03 14.56
C VAL A 498 -8.44 5.98 13.58
N VAL A 499 -7.13 5.68 13.56
CA VAL A 499 -6.56 4.60 12.73
C VAL A 499 -7.14 3.24 13.14
N ILE A 500 -7.22 2.94 14.46
CA ILE A 500 -7.84 1.70 14.95
C ILE A 500 -9.30 1.59 14.49
N GLY A 501 -10.06 2.67 14.68
CA GLY A 501 -11.46 2.72 14.25
C GLY A 501 -11.62 2.58 12.72
N HIS A 502 -10.70 3.14 11.95
CA HIS A 502 -10.62 3.01 10.50
C HIS A 502 -10.45 1.53 10.09
N GLU A 503 -9.47 0.82 10.66
CA GLU A 503 -9.27 -0.60 10.35
C GLU A 503 -10.46 -1.46 10.78
N MET A 504 -11.06 -1.19 11.94
CA MET A 504 -12.29 -1.87 12.35
C MET A 504 -13.45 -1.62 11.38
N THR A 505 -13.57 -0.40 10.88
CA THR A 505 -14.66 -0.02 9.96
C THR A 505 -14.48 -0.66 8.58
N HIS A 506 -13.26 -0.98 8.15
CA HIS A 506 -13.03 -1.77 6.94
C HIS A 506 -13.72 -3.14 6.97
N GLY A 507 -13.96 -3.72 8.14
CA GLY A 507 -14.80 -4.91 8.28
C GLY A 507 -16.24 -4.71 7.81
N PHE A 508 -16.70 -3.46 7.68
CA PHE A 508 -18.07 -3.05 7.41
C PHE A 508 -18.18 -1.99 6.30
N ASP A 509 -17.11 -1.73 5.56
CA ASP A 509 -17.14 -0.85 4.40
C ASP A 509 -17.85 -1.52 3.20
N ASP A 510 -17.84 -0.90 2.02
CA ASP A 510 -18.52 -1.40 0.84
C ASP A 510 -18.01 -2.77 0.35
N GLN A 511 -16.79 -3.15 0.72
CA GLN A 511 -16.19 -4.45 0.39
C GLN A 511 -16.18 -5.39 1.60
N GLY A 512 -15.68 -4.93 2.76
CA GLY A 512 -15.57 -5.76 3.95
C GLY A 512 -16.91 -6.32 4.43
N ARG A 513 -18.00 -5.56 4.25
CA ARG A 513 -19.36 -6.04 4.55
C ARG A 513 -19.78 -7.33 3.82
N ASN A 514 -19.11 -7.67 2.72
CA ASN A 514 -19.40 -8.88 1.94
C ASN A 514 -18.72 -10.13 2.50
N PHE A 515 -17.95 -10.01 3.58
CA PHE A 515 -17.27 -11.13 4.24
C PHE A 515 -17.88 -11.37 5.62
N ASP A 516 -18.09 -12.64 5.96
CA ASP A 516 -18.59 -13.05 7.28
C ASP A 516 -17.48 -13.03 8.36
N GLN A 517 -17.84 -13.43 9.58
CA GLN A 517 -16.92 -13.50 10.72
C GLN A 517 -15.78 -14.52 10.55
N ASN A 518 -15.88 -15.44 9.61
CA ASN A 518 -14.87 -16.45 9.32
C ASN A 518 -13.94 -16.03 8.18
N GLY A 519 -14.26 -14.91 7.48
CA GLY A 519 -13.55 -14.41 6.32
C GLY A 519 -14.06 -14.97 4.98
N ASN A 520 -15.23 -15.60 4.96
CA ASN A 520 -15.84 -16.07 3.73
C ASN A 520 -16.67 -14.98 3.07
N MET A 521 -16.55 -14.83 1.75
CA MET A 521 -17.40 -13.94 0.97
C MET A 521 -18.82 -14.52 0.88
N VAL A 522 -19.71 -14.03 1.74
CA VAL A 522 -21.11 -14.46 1.89
C VAL A 522 -21.99 -13.25 2.09
N ASP A 523 -23.12 -13.21 1.37
CA ASP A 523 -24.13 -12.18 1.62
C ASP A 523 -24.93 -12.52 2.89
N TRP A 524 -24.58 -11.85 4.00
CA TRP A 524 -25.19 -12.01 5.31
C TRP A 524 -26.12 -10.87 5.69
N TRP A 525 -26.25 -9.87 4.83
CA TRP A 525 -27.12 -8.71 4.99
C TRP A 525 -28.54 -9.02 4.49
N THR A 526 -29.53 -8.27 4.98
CA THR A 526 -30.82 -8.23 4.28
C THR A 526 -30.72 -7.35 3.05
N ALA A 527 -31.50 -7.64 2.02
CA ALA A 527 -31.50 -6.82 0.79
C ALA A 527 -31.86 -5.35 1.07
N ASP A 528 -32.77 -5.10 2.03
CA ASP A 528 -33.18 -3.75 2.43
C ASP A 528 -32.03 -3.01 3.14
N ASP A 529 -31.31 -3.67 4.07
CA ASP A 529 -30.15 -3.07 4.74
C ASP A 529 -29.02 -2.78 3.75
N ALA A 530 -28.77 -3.70 2.81
CA ALA A 530 -27.77 -3.49 1.75
C ALA A 530 -28.11 -2.28 0.88
N ALA A 531 -29.38 -2.10 0.49
CA ALA A 531 -29.83 -0.96 -0.29
C ALA A 531 -29.73 0.37 0.48
N LYS A 532 -30.05 0.37 1.77
CA LYS A 532 -29.91 1.55 2.64
C LYS A 532 -28.44 1.93 2.82
N PHE A 533 -27.57 0.95 3.06
CA PHE A 533 -26.14 1.17 3.13
C PHE A 533 -25.61 1.78 1.83
N GLN A 534 -25.96 1.19 0.67
CA GLN A 534 -25.49 1.68 -0.64
C GLN A 534 -25.89 3.13 -0.86
N LYS A 535 -27.14 3.50 -0.52
CA LYS A 535 -27.61 4.88 -0.63
C LYS A 535 -26.80 5.86 0.22
N LEU A 536 -26.40 5.45 1.43
CA LEU A 536 -25.55 6.27 2.31
C LEU A 536 -24.12 6.35 1.76
N ALA A 537 -23.56 5.24 1.29
CA ALA A 537 -22.23 5.17 0.69
C ALA A 537 -22.15 6.05 -0.57
N ASP A 538 -23.15 5.99 -1.47
CA ASP A 538 -23.21 6.83 -2.66
C ASP A 538 -23.25 8.33 -2.33
N ARG A 539 -24.01 8.73 -1.29
CA ARG A 539 -24.03 10.11 -0.81
C ARG A 539 -22.68 10.54 -0.28
N LEU A 540 -21.98 9.66 0.47
CA LEU A 540 -20.63 9.95 0.97
C LEU A 540 -19.65 10.08 -0.19
N GLY A 541 -19.65 9.14 -1.15
CA GLY A 541 -18.81 9.18 -2.33
C GLY A 541 -19.02 10.45 -3.17
N ALA A 542 -20.27 10.90 -3.32
CA ALA A 542 -20.59 12.15 -4.01
C ALA A 542 -19.97 13.38 -3.32
N GLN A 543 -19.88 13.40 -1.97
CA GLN A 543 -19.21 14.49 -1.24
C GLN A 543 -17.73 14.58 -1.59
N TYR A 544 -17.03 13.45 -1.77
CA TYR A 544 -15.63 13.43 -2.17
C TYR A 544 -15.47 13.73 -3.66
N SER A 545 -16.31 13.18 -4.54
CA SER A 545 -16.27 13.44 -5.98
C SER A 545 -16.52 14.91 -6.35
N ALA A 546 -17.17 15.68 -5.49
CA ALA A 546 -17.38 17.11 -5.67
C ALA A 546 -16.08 17.94 -5.47
N VAL A 547 -15.01 17.35 -4.91
CA VAL A 547 -13.77 18.08 -4.60
C VAL A 547 -12.86 18.12 -5.82
N VAL A 548 -12.46 19.32 -6.23
CA VAL A 548 -11.40 19.52 -7.22
C VAL A 548 -10.05 19.35 -6.53
N VAL A 549 -9.21 18.46 -7.02
CA VAL A 549 -7.90 18.12 -6.42
C VAL A 549 -6.72 18.77 -7.13
N ALA A 550 -6.82 18.96 -8.45
CA ALA A 550 -5.82 19.68 -9.25
C ALA A 550 -6.44 20.18 -10.55
N ASP A 551 -6.23 21.45 -10.90
CA ASP A 551 -6.79 22.10 -12.09
C ASP A 551 -8.32 21.86 -12.19
N THR A 552 -8.75 21.04 -13.17
CA THR A 552 -10.13 20.61 -13.38
C THR A 552 -10.39 19.16 -12.97
N VAL A 553 -9.38 18.48 -12.39
CA VAL A 553 -9.49 17.07 -11.99
C VAL A 553 -10.18 16.98 -10.65
N HIS A 554 -11.24 16.18 -10.59
CA HIS A 554 -11.96 15.86 -9.37
C HIS A 554 -11.38 14.63 -8.68
N ALA A 555 -11.58 14.55 -7.36
CA ALA A 555 -11.36 13.30 -6.63
C ALA A 555 -12.30 12.20 -7.14
N ASN A 556 -11.86 10.95 -7.06
CA ASN A 556 -12.68 9.79 -7.43
C ASN A 556 -13.31 9.16 -6.19
N GLY A 557 -14.46 9.69 -5.77
CA GLY A 557 -15.15 9.23 -4.55
C GLY A 557 -15.70 7.81 -4.64
N GLN A 558 -15.92 7.26 -5.84
CA GLN A 558 -16.30 5.86 -6.04
C GLN A 558 -15.10 4.93 -5.86
N PHE A 559 -13.97 5.26 -6.43
CA PHE A 559 -12.74 4.50 -6.24
C PHE A 559 -12.27 4.53 -4.78
N THR A 560 -12.38 5.66 -4.10
CA THR A 560 -11.95 5.83 -2.71
C THR A 560 -13.06 5.52 -1.68
N MET A 561 -14.16 4.89 -2.07
CA MET A 561 -15.36 4.69 -1.24
C MET A 561 -15.06 3.97 0.09
N GLY A 562 -14.38 2.84 0.05
CA GLY A 562 -14.09 2.05 1.25
C GLY A 562 -13.24 2.83 2.24
N GLU A 563 -12.20 3.50 1.75
CA GLU A 563 -11.33 4.34 2.57
C GLU A 563 -12.08 5.53 3.20
N ASN A 564 -12.99 6.14 2.43
CA ASN A 564 -13.79 7.26 2.94
C ASN A 564 -14.81 6.79 4.00
N ILE A 565 -15.39 5.60 3.84
CA ILE A 565 -16.28 5.00 4.84
C ILE A 565 -15.49 4.66 6.10
N ALA A 566 -14.29 4.08 5.95
CA ALA A 566 -13.42 3.71 7.05
C ALA A 566 -12.94 4.94 7.84
N ASP A 567 -12.54 6.03 7.17
CA ASP A 567 -12.18 7.29 7.81
C ASP A 567 -13.34 7.89 8.62
N HIS A 568 -14.50 7.95 8.00
CA HIS A 568 -15.68 8.53 8.64
C HIS A 568 -16.15 7.71 9.85
N GLY A 569 -16.19 6.37 9.70
CA GLY A 569 -16.52 5.47 10.80
C GLY A 569 -15.48 5.51 11.92
N GLY A 570 -14.20 5.44 11.56
CA GLY A 570 -13.08 5.48 12.49
C GLY A 570 -13.05 6.74 13.33
N LEU A 571 -13.26 7.90 12.69
CA LEU A 571 -13.32 9.19 13.36
C LEU A 571 -14.47 9.27 14.39
N ARG A 572 -15.68 8.81 14.01
CA ARG A 572 -16.85 8.81 14.90
C ARG A 572 -16.71 7.84 16.07
N VAL A 573 -16.27 6.62 15.78
CA VAL A 573 -16.09 5.56 16.78
C VAL A 573 -15.02 5.96 17.79
N SER A 574 -13.90 6.51 17.31
CA SER A 574 -12.82 6.96 18.18
C SER A 574 -13.26 8.14 19.05
N TYR A 575 -14.00 9.10 18.49
CA TYR A 575 -14.55 10.20 19.29
C TYR A 575 -15.51 9.69 20.39
N SER A 576 -16.38 8.73 20.06
CA SER A 576 -17.29 8.15 21.05
C SER A 576 -16.55 7.39 22.15
N ALA A 577 -15.49 6.67 21.82
CA ALA A 577 -14.63 6.01 22.79
C ALA A 577 -13.89 7.04 23.67
N PHE A 578 -13.35 8.08 23.07
CA PHE A 578 -12.72 9.21 23.78
C PHE A 578 -13.67 9.86 24.80
N LYS A 579 -14.91 10.12 24.43
CA LYS A 579 -15.91 10.74 25.33
C LYS A 579 -16.24 9.88 26.55
N LYS A 580 -15.82 8.63 26.61
CA LYS A 580 -15.96 7.77 27.81
C LYS A 580 -14.80 7.89 28.78
N THR A 581 -13.65 8.43 28.36
CA THR A 581 -12.50 8.68 29.23
C THR A 581 -12.76 9.84 30.21
N GLU A 582 -11.98 9.92 31.27
CA GLU A 582 -12.11 11.02 32.21
C GLU A 582 -11.85 12.38 31.57
N GLN A 583 -10.84 12.49 30.72
CA GLN A 583 -10.57 13.70 29.95
C GLN A 583 -11.71 14.03 28.98
N GLY A 584 -12.25 13.02 28.28
CA GLY A 584 -13.34 13.20 27.31
C GLY A 584 -14.65 13.66 27.95
N LYS A 585 -14.94 13.27 29.21
CA LYS A 585 -16.09 13.77 30.00
C LYS A 585 -15.89 15.19 30.50
N GLY A 586 -14.64 15.59 30.68
CA GLY A 586 -14.28 16.92 31.22
C GLY A 586 -14.22 17.99 30.11
N ASN A 587 -13.98 19.24 30.57
CA ASN A 587 -13.77 20.39 29.66
C ASN A 587 -12.50 21.18 30.02
N THR A 588 -11.59 20.62 30.82
CA THR A 588 -10.37 21.31 31.23
C THR A 588 -9.43 21.49 30.03
N PRO A 589 -9.13 22.73 29.63
CA PRO A 589 -8.23 22.97 28.50
C PRO A 589 -6.79 22.59 28.85
N ILE A 590 -6.08 22.07 27.87
CA ILE A 590 -4.63 21.88 27.89
C ILE A 590 -4.04 22.74 26.76
N ASP A 591 -3.06 23.57 27.06
CA ASP A 591 -2.44 24.52 26.11
C ASP A 591 -3.47 25.43 25.39
N GLY A 592 -4.57 25.77 26.09
CA GLY A 592 -5.61 26.65 25.55
C GLY A 592 -6.64 25.98 24.64
N PHE A 593 -6.59 24.66 24.47
CA PHE A 593 -7.57 23.88 23.71
C PHE A 593 -8.39 22.97 24.60
N THR A 594 -9.70 22.94 24.38
CA THR A 594 -10.59 21.96 25.04
C THR A 594 -10.23 20.53 24.62
N PRO A 595 -10.61 19.50 25.40
CA PRO A 595 -10.38 18.11 25.02
C PRO A 595 -10.91 17.77 23.62
N ASP A 596 -12.08 18.26 23.25
CA ASP A 596 -12.66 18.02 21.91
C ASP A 596 -11.85 18.72 20.81
N GLN A 597 -11.38 19.95 21.04
CA GLN A 597 -10.49 20.63 20.08
C GLN A 597 -9.18 19.88 19.90
N ARG A 598 -8.57 19.39 20.98
CA ARG A 598 -7.33 18.61 20.92
C ARG A 598 -7.50 17.32 20.13
N PHE A 599 -8.63 16.63 20.27
CA PHE A 599 -8.96 15.45 19.50
C PHE A 599 -8.94 15.74 17.98
N TYR A 600 -9.64 16.78 17.53
CA TYR A 600 -9.70 17.13 16.10
C TYR A 600 -8.39 17.69 15.55
N LEU A 601 -7.64 18.44 16.37
CA LEU A 601 -6.32 18.93 15.98
C LEU A 601 -5.32 17.77 15.81
N SER A 602 -5.35 16.79 16.72
CA SER A 602 -4.54 15.58 16.59
C SER A 602 -4.91 14.78 15.35
N TYR A 603 -6.23 14.62 15.08
CA TYR A 603 -6.70 13.98 13.86
C TYR A 603 -6.19 14.66 12.58
N ALA A 604 -6.30 15.98 12.50
CA ALA A 604 -5.83 16.70 11.33
C ALA A 604 -4.32 16.56 11.16
N ASN A 605 -3.56 16.65 12.25
CA ASN A 605 -2.10 16.61 12.22
C ASN A 605 -1.54 15.30 11.65
N VAL A 606 -2.20 14.15 11.87
CA VAL A 606 -1.73 12.87 11.29
C VAL A 606 -1.83 12.85 9.76
N TRP A 607 -2.59 13.74 9.16
CA TRP A 607 -2.75 13.88 7.69
C TRP A 607 -1.99 15.07 7.10
N ALA A 608 -1.28 15.85 7.92
CA ALA A 608 -0.49 16.99 7.42
C ALA A 608 0.53 16.55 6.38
N ALA A 609 0.52 17.16 5.19
CA ALA A 609 1.44 16.81 4.11
C ALA A 609 1.55 17.91 3.04
N ASN A 610 2.75 18.02 2.45
CA ASN A 610 3.01 18.68 1.19
C ASN A 610 3.13 17.65 0.07
N ILE A 611 2.64 17.94 -1.14
CA ILE A 611 2.54 16.98 -2.25
C ILE A 611 2.71 17.70 -3.60
N THR A 612 3.37 17.04 -4.57
CA THR A 612 3.49 17.55 -5.94
C THR A 612 2.18 17.39 -6.72
N LYS A 613 1.97 18.22 -7.74
CA LYS A 613 0.82 18.09 -8.63
C LYS A 613 0.81 16.76 -9.37
N GLU A 614 1.95 16.29 -9.84
CA GLU A 614 2.11 15.01 -10.52
C GLU A 614 1.67 13.85 -9.62
N GLU A 615 2.06 13.89 -8.35
CA GLU A 615 1.66 12.87 -7.38
C GLU A 615 0.15 12.93 -7.05
N ILE A 616 -0.45 14.12 -6.99
CA ILE A 616 -1.91 14.26 -6.86
C ILE A 616 -2.61 13.55 -8.03
N LEU A 617 -2.20 13.85 -9.27
CA LEU A 617 -2.79 13.25 -10.46
C LEU A 617 -2.59 11.73 -10.51
N ARG A 618 -1.39 11.26 -10.14
CA ARG A 618 -1.08 9.83 -10.07
C ARG A 618 -1.98 9.14 -9.04
N ARG A 619 -2.05 9.65 -7.81
CA ARG A 619 -2.85 9.07 -6.73
C ARG A 619 -4.33 9.00 -7.08
N THR A 620 -4.86 10.02 -7.72
CA THR A 620 -6.28 10.02 -8.16
C THR A 620 -6.61 8.85 -9.09
N LYS A 621 -5.63 8.33 -9.85
CA LYS A 621 -5.81 7.17 -10.75
C LYS A 621 -5.58 5.82 -10.07
N ILE A 622 -4.61 5.73 -9.13
CA ILE A 622 -4.12 4.41 -8.67
C ILE A 622 -4.21 4.17 -7.16
N ASP A 623 -4.46 5.18 -6.34
CA ASP A 623 -4.48 5.07 -4.89
C ASP A 623 -5.94 5.10 -4.38
N PRO A 624 -6.40 4.06 -3.66
CA PRO A 624 -7.77 4.02 -3.12
C PRO A 624 -8.00 5.04 -2.01
N HIS A 625 -6.95 5.69 -1.48
CA HIS A 625 -7.06 6.69 -0.43
C HIS A 625 -7.28 8.09 -0.99
N SER A 626 -8.19 8.83 -0.38
CA SER A 626 -8.34 10.26 -0.61
C SER A 626 -7.10 11.04 -0.15
N LEU A 627 -6.86 12.23 -0.71
CA LEU A 627 -5.79 13.12 -0.25
C LEU A 627 -6.00 13.52 1.20
N GLY A 628 -4.92 13.73 1.97
CA GLY A 628 -4.99 14.07 3.40
C GLY A 628 -5.93 15.24 3.72
N VAL A 629 -5.91 16.30 2.90
CA VAL A 629 -6.83 17.44 3.04
C VAL A 629 -8.30 17.01 2.93
N ASN A 630 -8.61 16.06 2.06
CA ASN A 630 -9.98 15.57 1.87
C ASN A 630 -10.38 14.60 2.99
N ARG A 631 -9.46 13.74 3.44
CA ARG A 631 -9.66 12.84 4.60
C ARG A 631 -10.06 13.65 5.84
N VAL A 632 -9.48 14.83 6.03
CA VAL A 632 -9.86 15.75 7.13
C VAL A 632 -11.13 16.52 6.79
N ASN A 633 -11.07 17.42 5.81
CA ASN A 633 -12.12 18.43 5.60
C ASN A 633 -13.46 17.83 5.17
N VAL A 634 -13.49 16.74 4.39
CA VAL A 634 -14.77 16.13 3.96
C VAL A 634 -15.40 15.32 5.08
N ALA A 635 -14.59 14.54 5.83
CA ALA A 635 -15.10 13.70 6.91
C ALA A 635 -15.72 14.52 8.05
N ILE A 636 -14.99 15.50 8.60
CA ILE A 636 -15.44 16.29 9.76
C ILE A 636 -16.67 17.15 9.49
N ARG A 637 -16.92 17.53 8.22
CA ARG A 637 -18.13 18.29 7.82
C ARG A 637 -19.43 17.51 7.99
N ASN A 638 -19.37 16.23 8.35
CA ASN A 638 -20.54 15.41 8.69
C ASN A 638 -20.80 15.32 10.20
N LEU A 639 -20.01 16.00 11.07
CA LEU A 639 -19.99 15.75 12.51
C LEU A 639 -20.38 16.99 13.33
N ASP A 640 -21.50 16.90 14.07
CA ASP A 640 -21.94 17.95 15.01
C ASP A 640 -20.89 18.22 16.11
N SER A 641 -20.18 17.19 16.56
CA SER A 641 -19.13 17.31 17.57
C SER A 641 -17.97 18.21 17.11
N PHE A 642 -17.62 18.18 15.83
CA PHE A 642 -16.65 19.11 15.25
C PHE A 642 -17.19 20.55 15.22
N PHE A 643 -18.46 20.73 14.81
CA PHE A 643 -19.07 22.05 14.77
C PHE A 643 -19.12 22.67 16.16
N ASN A 644 -19.51 21.88 17.16
CA ASN A 644 -19.56 22.34 18.54
C ASN A 644 -18.17 22.70 19.10
N ALA A 645 -17.13 21.89 18.80
CA ALA A 645 -15.78 22.11 19.27
C ALA A 645 -15.16 23.43 18.77
N PHE A 646 -15.47 23.82 17.52
CA PHE A 646 -14.88 24.99 16.87
C PHE A 646 -15.88 26.13 16.59
N GLY A 647 -17.12 26.02 17.05
CA GLY A 647 -18.15 27.03 16.82
C GLY A 647 -18.56 27.21 15.36
N ILE A 648 -18.51 26.13 14.57
CA ILE A 648 -18.88 26.13 13.15
C ILE A 648 -20.39 26.28 13.00
N LYS A 649 -20.82 27.19 12.14
CA LYS A 649 -22.23 27.56 11.98
C LYS A 649 -22.59 27.74 10.51
N ALA A 650 -23.88 27.83 10.23
CA ALA A 650 -24.39 28.12 8.89
C ALA A 650 -23.74 29.40 8.31
N GLY A 651 -23.27 29.31 7.08
CA GLY A 651 -22.47 30.33 6.42
C GLY A 651 -20.96 30.07 6.40
N ASP A 652 -20.43 29.25 7.29
CA ASP A 652 -19.04 28.83 7.24
C ASP A 652 -18.82 27.79 6.13
N LYS A 653 -17.68 27.81 5.44
CA LYS A 653 -17.37 26.83 4.36
C LYS A 653 -17.26 25.41 4.89
N MET A 654 -16.86 25.23 6.14
CA MET A 654 -16.79 23.92 6.78
C MET A 654 -18.15 23.43 7.29
N TYR A 655 -19.18 24.26 7.30
CA TYR A 655 -20.53 23.83 7.68
C TYR A 655 -21.17 23.00 6.58
N ARG A 656 -21.96 22.02 6.98
CA ARG A 656 -22.82 21.23 6.11
C ARG A 656 -24.20 21.13 6.76
N GLU A 657 -25.24 21.38 5.95
CA GLU A 657 -26.62 21.29 6.45
C GLU A 657 -26.94 19.88 6.96
N PRO A 658 -27.74 19.73 8.03
CA PRO A 658 -28.05 18.43 8.62
C PRO A 658 -28.61 17.40 7.63
N ALA A 659 -29.40 17.84 6.66
CA ALA A 659 -29.98 16.97 5.63
C ALA A 659 -28.91 16.38 4.66
N ASP A 660 -27.78 17.09 4.52
CA ASP A 660 -26.69 16.69 3.60
C ASP A 660 -25.60 15.87 4.31
N ARG A 661 -25.64 15.79 5.63
CA ARG A 661 -24.69 14.97 6.40
C ARG A 661 -24.94 13.50 6.18
N VAL A 662 -23.87 12.74 6.16
CA VAL A 662 -23.90 11.29 6.00
C VAL A 662 -23.35 10.64 7.25
N ILE A 663 -24.12 9.72 7.81
CA ILE A 663 -23.74 8.90 8.95
C ILE A 663 -24.02 7.45 8.58
N ILE A 664 -22.96 6.65 8.47
CA ILE A 664 -23.07 5.21 8.16
C ILE A 664 -22.90 4.41 9.45
N TRP A 665 -21.78 4.60 10.15
CA TRP A 665 -21.42 3.89 11.39
C TRP A 665 -21.39 4.79 12.63
#